data_a1692e9d9b01560e115b700f8d1bb8fe
#
_entry.id   a1692e9d9b01560e115b700f8d1bb8fe
#
_cell.length_a   1.000
_cell.length_b   1.000
_cell.length_c   1.000
_cell.angle_alpha   90.00
_cell.angle_beta   90.00
_cell.angle_gamma   90.00
#
_symmetry.space_group_name_H-M   'P 1'
#
loop_
_entity.id
_entity.type
_entity.pdbx_description
1 polymer ?
#
loop_
_entity_poly.entity_id
_entity_poly.type
_entity_poly.pdbx_seq_one_letter_code
_entity_poly.pdbx_strand_id
1 'polypeptide(L)'
;MLNKFTNKISRYFGLSNEFGVDLKQSEVKKRAIEFLKWESLGDLLPYRTYDSETGLFINQESIGFAFETGLYLGSDDRLENELGGLFKNLLPEGSSIQFLLSGTAKVDHIISNWENGSHGDEILKSLEKKRAKYFRKLAEDGKAKEFRGIVSVSVPVSENNAVVRKKILELKKQVIGTFSTRGGDSRSFDANELIGYLSDILNYDGSIKRRKGEWNEHEMLSKQIVDRDRQYSVAEDEIGIDENNYVMRTLSVSRYPSMWSFGAMSHLIGDSLNDHLKIPSAFFIHLGVYIESGKFKKAGMMAKASRVESQANSPLGKWIPALKREAQEWSFVREQLEKNERLIRSQYQVMIIDKPERIDKTEQLMISLYRSRGWEISRDKYIVLSSLLSMLPMTWGDGMSEDMSYYKKTRRSLSYEPINITPLQGEAKGSSTAGMLLTGRRGQLYYWYPFDKDLGNSNYNVAIVGQSGKGKSVFMEELAASIMRQKGRVYVIDVGRSFEKEVKNFGGQYIEFNAKSKICINPFTNIIPDETGDVKEELSLVKLVIAMMAAPKEGTTDYEDSIIEQGLMEVWQEKGRNADLQDIIDWLLKEGEKDDATKKLGKKLYSYGNDGTYGKYFNGKANINFNADFIVTELGELKGSIQDIAFLVMMLMVQQKVMQGDRSQETGIIIDEAADKLKGKHGADFIEGFIRRVRKNKGALIMGTQNLSDFYSSSGAEAALMNSDWLCCLSQKPEAIALLKKSDKFRISDGQQKLLESVDTKQGEYAEVMIMGSGQAMIGRLILDPYSLILYSTEPSEFNAVQKLCESGMSMEEAVTKVAKERYGSA
;
A
#
# COMPACT_ATOMS: atom_id res chain seq x y z
N MET A 1 -26.73 -49.60 16.74
CA MET A 1 -27.36 -50.08 15.50
C MET A 1 -28.22 -49.04 14.78
N LEU A 2 -29.08 -48.25 15.49
CA LEU A 2 -29.93 -47.28 14.86
C LEU A 2 -29.14 -46.19 14.06
N ASN A 3 -27.99 -45.71 14.58
CA ASN A 3 -27.17 -44.72 13.90
C ASN A 3 -26.53 -45.22 12.60
N LYS A 4 -26.14 -46.52 12.54
CA LYS A 4 -25.63 -47.14 11.30
C LYS A 4 -26.73 -47.33 10.26
N PHE A 5 -27.95 -47.53 10.68
CA PHE A 5 -29.10 -47.72 9.77
C PHE A 5 -29.57 -46.38 9.21
N THR A 6 -29.63 -45.32 10.02
CA THR A 6 -29.97 -43.97 9.57
C THR A 6 -28.92 -43.38 8.64
N ASN A 7 -27.61 -43.58 8.88
CA ASN A 7 -26.55 -43.16 7.97
C ASN A 7 -26.57 -43.90 6.64
N LYS A 8 -26.99 -45.18 6.64
CA LYS A 8 -27.13 -45.97 5.40
C LYS A 8 -28.32 -45.51 4.56
N ILE A 9 -29.43 -45.16 5.20
CA ILE A 9 -30.62 -44.60 4.55
C ILE A 9 -30.29 -43.20 4.01
N SER A 10 -29.61 -42.37 4.79
CA SER A 10 -29.15 -41.02 4.38
C SER A 10 -28.26 -41.05 3.15
N ARG A 11 -27.29 -41.99 3.08
CA ARG A 11 -26.44 -42.21 1.89
C ARG A 11 -27.22 -42.70 0.67
N TYR A 12 -28.15 -43.61 0.89
CA TYR A 12 -28.94 -44.18 -0.22
C TYR A 12 -29.86 -43.16 -0.89
N PHE A 13 -30.37 -42.21 -0.11
CA PHE A 13 -31.23 -41.13 -0.60
C PHE A 13 -30.50 -39.81 -0.89
N GLY A 14 -29.16 -39.80 -0.85
CA GLY A 14 -28.39 -38.59 -1.09
C GLY A 14 -28.60 -37.47 -0.04
N LEU A 15 -28.96 -37.88 1.19
CA LEU A 15 -29.18 -36.98 2.33
C LEU A 15 -27.88 -36.65 3.09
N SER A 16 -26.80 -37.38 2.81
CA SER A 16 -25.47 -37.13 3.35
C SER A 16 -24.60 -36.43 2.33
N ASN A 17 -23.65 -35.65 2.80
CA ASN A 17 -22.64 -35.02 1.94
C ASN A 17 -21.72 -36.10 1.29
N GLU A 18 -20.83 -35.65 0.41
CA GLU A 18 -19.83 -36.50 -0.27
C GLU A 18 -18.94 -37.28 0.69
N PHE A 19 -18.78 -36.78 1.94
CA PHE A 19 -17.99 -37.40 3.02
C PHE A 19 -18.82 -38.20 4.05
N GLY A 20 -20.14 -38.26 3.88
CA GLY A 20 -21.02 -39.16 4.63
C GLY A 20 -21.47 -38.72 6.02
N VAL A 21 -21.35 -37.42 6.32
CA VAL A 21 -21.73 -36.85 7.64
C VAL A 21 -22.98 -36.00 7.52
N ASP A 22 -23.98 -36.26 8.40
CA ASP A 22 -25.17 -35.41 8.59
C ASP A 22 -25.38 -35.16 10.07
N LEU A 23 -25.15 -33.92 10.53
CA LEU A 23 -25.29 -33.57 11.95
C LEU A 23 -26.78 -33.34 12.32
N LYS A 24 -27.26 -34.01 13.34
CA LYS A 24 -28.64 -33.92 13.78
C LYS A 24 -28.86 -32.77 14.76
N GLN A 25 -30.08 -32.23 14.74
CA GLN A 25 -30.54 -31.14 15.65
C GLN A 25 -30.36 -31.52 17.18
N SER A 26 -30.32 -32.85 17.54
CA SER A 26 -30.03 -33.28 18.88
C SER A 26 -28.59 -33.04 19.32
N GLU A 27 -27.62 -32.90 18.40
CA GLU A 27 -26.20 -32.73 18.72
C GLU A 27 -25.91 -31.27 19.02
N VAL A 28 -26.63 -30.36 18.43
CA VAL A 28 -26.57 -28.91 18.76
C VAL A 28 -26.89 -28.69 20.26
N LYS A 29 -27.95 -29.35 20.76
CA LYS A 29 -28.32 -29.25 22.18
C LYS A 29 -27.27 -29.87 23.11
N LYS A 30 -26.60 -30.93 22.69
CA LYS A 30 -25.50 -31.56 23.48
C LYS A 30 -24.31 -30.61 23.58
N ARG A 31 -23.88 -29.99 22.46
CA ARG A 31 -22.80 -29.01 22.47
C ARG A 31 -23.12 -27.79 23.34
N ALA A 32 -24.35 -27.28 23.29
CA ALA A 32 -24.79 -26.16 24.14
C ALA A 32 -24.70 -26.54 25.64
N ILE A 33 -24.96 -27.82 26.03
CA ILE A 33 -24.81 -28.30 27.40
C ILE A 33 -23.34 -28.50 27.75
N GLU A 34 -22.50 -28.95 26.80
CA GLU A 34 -21.05 -29.11 26.98
C GLU A 34 -20.36 -27.77 27.23
N PHE A 35 -20.83 -26.67 26.60
CA PHE A 35 -20.33 -25.34 26.88
C PHE A 35 -20.47 -24.88 28.33
N LEU A 36 -21.41 -25.48 29.09
CA LEU A 36 -21.59 -25.20 30.52
C LEU A 36 -20.61 -25.97 31.43
N LYS A 37 -19.82 -26.88 30.89
CA LYS A 37 -18.92 -27.80 31.65
C LYS A 37 -17.45 -27.58 31.34
N TRP A 38 -17.10 -26.59 30.54
CA TRP A 38 -15.71 -26.34 30.15
C TRP A 38 -14.86 -25.83 31.35
N GLU A 39 -13.62 -26.28 31.43
CA GLU A 39 -12.65 -25.80 32.42
C GLU A 39 -11.69 -24.77 31.81
N SER A 40 -11.47 -24.86 30.49
CA SER A 40 -10.65 -23.95 29.71
C SER A 40 -11.29 -23.68 28.36
N LEU A 41 -11.16 -22.45 27.82
CA LEU A 41 -11.65 -22.14 26.48
C LEU A 41 -11.02 -23.03 25.41
N GLY A 42 -9.78 -23.52 25.65
CA GLY A 42 -9.11 -24.47 24.78
C GLY A 42 -9.87 -25.83 24.65
N ASP A 43 -10.71 -26.20 25.62
CA ASP A 43 -11.51 -27.42 25.56
C ASP A 43 -12.64 -27.36 24.53
N LEU A 44 -13.07 -26.15 24.19
CA LEU A 44 -14.15 -25.90 23.23
C LEU A 44 -13.63 -25.81 21.78
N LEU A 45 -12.32 -25.74 21.58
CA LEU A 45 -11.73 -25.60 20.25
C LEU A 45 -11.62 -27.01 19.59
N PRO A 46 -11.99 -27.13 18.30
CA PRO A 46 -12.03 -28.43 17.63
C PRO A 46 -10.67 -28.94 17.16
N TYR A 47 -9.59 -28.17 17.26
CA TYR A 47 -8.29 -28.47 16.66
C TYR A 47 -7.57 -29.58 17.43
N ARG A 48 -7.31 -30.70 16.78
CA ARG A 48 -6.60 -31.85 17.39
C ARG A 48 -5.12 -31.86 17.04
N THR A 49 -4.80 -31.94 15.74
CA THR A 49 -3.41 -32.04 15.28
C THR A 49 -3.24 -31.51 13.89
N TYR A 50 -1.99 -31.40 13.48
CA TYR A 50 -1.58 -30.94 12.15
C TYR A 50 -0.76 -32.04 11.46
N ASP A 51 -1.08 -32.31 10.22
CA ASP A 51 -0.34 -33.21 9.35
C ASP A 51 0.67 -32.43 8.52
N SER A 52 1.94 -32.48 8.92
CA SER A 52 3.01 -31.72 8.28
C SER A 52 3.32 -32.15 6.83
N GLU A 53 3.01 -33.43 6.47
CA GLU A 53 3.22 -33.90 5.09
C GLU A 53 2.22 -33.33 4.11
N THR A 54 0.96 -33.19 4.51
CA THR A 54 -0.12 -32.68 3.67
C THR A 54 -0.43 -31.21 3.92
N GLY A 55 0.01 -30.67 5.06
CA GLY A 55 -0.32 -29.33 5.51
C GLY A 55 -1.82 -29.18 5.83
N LEU A 56 -2.46 -30.23 6.34
CA LEU A 56 -3.86 -30.26 6.71
C LEU A 56 -4.03 -30.29 8.23
N PHE A 57 -5.06 -29.60 8.71
CA PHE A 57 -5.49 -29.64 10.11
C PHE A 57 -6.54 -30.74 10.30
N ILE A 58 -6.34 -31.57 11.30
CA ILE A 58 -7.26 -32.63 11.71
C ILE A 58 -8.01 -32.09 12.92
N ASN A 59 -9.28 -31.82 12.74
CA ASN A 59 -10.17 -31.35 13.79
C ASN A 59 -11.00 -32.50 14.38
N GLN A 60 -11.95 -32.13 15.21
CA GLN A 60 -12.77 -33.12 15.92
C GLN A 60 -13.64 -33.95 14.98
N GLU A 61 -14.33 -33.30 14.05
CA GLU A 61 -15.26 -33.91 13.10
C GLU A 61 -14.92 -33.58 11.64
N SER A 62 -13.90 -32.77 11.39
CA SER A 62 -13.52 -32.31 10.06
C SER A 62 -12.02 -32.38 9.79
N ILE A 63 -11.67 -32.30 8.51
CA ILE A 63 -10.30 -32.00 8.06
C ILE A 63 -10.35 -30.70 7.27
N GLY A 64 -9.40 -29.82 7.54
CA GLY A 64 -9.39 -28.50 6.92
C GLY A 64 -8.01 -27.94 6.68
N PHE A 65 -8.00 -26.74 6.14
CA PHE A 65 -6.81 -25.93 5.93
C PHE A 65 -7.15 -24.44 6.07
N ALA A 66 -6.16 -23.64 6.43
CA ALA A 66 -6.26 -22.19 6.49
C ALA A 66 -5.07 -21.54 5.77
N PHE A 67 -5.27 -20.36 5.26
CA PHE A 67 -4.23 -19.56 4.63
C PHE A 67 -4.53 -18.08 4.76
N GLU A 68 -3.48 -17.27 4.79
CA GLU A 68 -3.57 -15.82 4.66
C GLU A 68 -3.57 -15.44 3.19
N THR A 69 -4.44 -14.54 2.76
CA THR A 69 -4.50 -14.00 1.41
C THR A 69 -4.34 -12.49 1.39
N GLY A 70 -3.81 -11.95 0.30
CA GLY A 70 -3.81 -10.51 0.06
C GLY A 70 -5.23 -9.95 0.05
N LEU A 71 -5.37 -8.71 0.52
CA LEU A 71 -6.65 -8.00 0.47
C LEU A 71 -6.77 -7.24 -0.85
N TYR A 72 -7.96 -7.20 -1.40
CA TYR A 72 -8.24 -6.50 -2.65
C TYR A 72 -8.47 -5.01 -2.43
N LEU A 73 -8.04 -4.17 -3.38
CA LEU A 73 -8.22 -2.71 -3.35
C LEU A 73 -9.44 -2.23 -4.16
N GLY A 74 -10.26 -3.14 -4.60
CA GLY A 74 -11.45 -2.91 -5.40
C GLY A 74 -11.94 -4.21 -6.01
N SER A 75 -12.90 -4.15 -6.92
CA SER A 75 -13.36 -5.33 -7.66
C SER A 75 -13.71 -4.99 -9.10
N ASP A 76 -13.66 -6.01 -9.94
CA ASP A 76 -14.22 -6.03 -11.29
C ASP A 76 -15.05 -7.30 -11.48
N ASP A 77 -15.88 -7.33 -12.51
CA ASP A 77 -16.77 -8.47 -12.82
C ASP A 77 -16.00 -9.79 -12.98
N ARG A 78 -14.76 -9.72 -13.45
CA ARG A 78 -13.93 -10.90 -13.65
C ARG A 78 -13.48 -11.50 -12.34
N LEU A 79 -13.01 -10.66 -11.41
CA LEU A 79 -12.63 -11.10 -10.05
C LEU A 79 -13.83 -11.68 -9.31
N GLU A 80 -14.99 -11.00 -9.38
CA GLU A 80 -16.22 -11.48 -8.74
C GLU A 80 -16.68 -12.83 -9.29
N ASN A 81 -16.57 -13.06 -10.62
CA ASN A 81 -16.89 -14.33 -11.24
C ASN A 81 -15.90 -15.44 -10.88
N GLU A 82 -14.60 -15.16 -10.84
CA GLU A 82 -13.56 -16.11 -10.44
C GLU A 82 -13.77 -16.58 -9.00
N LEU A 83 -13.95 -15.65 -8.05
CA LEU A 83 -14.21 -15.97 -6.66
C LEU A 83 -15.59 -16.61 -6.44
N GLY A 84 -16.61 -16.18 -7.19
CA GLY A 84 -17.95 -16.77 -7.15
C GLY A 84 -17.96 -18.23 -7.58
N GLY A 85 -17.04 -18.63 -8.46
CA GLY A 85 -16.81 -20.01 -8.88
C GLY A 85 -16.49 -20.98 -7.72
N LEU A 86 -15.90 -20.47 -6.64
CA LEU A 86 -15.64 -21.27 -5.42
C LEU A 86 -16.93 -21.87 -4.88
N PHE A 87 -17.96 -21.08 -4.69
CA PHE A 87 -19.23 -21.49 -4.09
C PHE A 87 -20.06 -22.35 -5.03
N LYS A 88 -19.99 -22.04 -6.33
CA LYS A 88 -20.78 -22.73 -7.34
C LYS A 88 -20.24 -24.09 -7.74
N ASN A 89 -18.91 -24.19 -7.96
CA ASN A 89 -18.32 -25.33 -8.63
C ASN A 89 -17.28 -26.10 -7.80
N LEU A 90 -16.47 -25.38 -7.01
CA LEU A 90 -15.25 -25.95 -6.43
C LEU A 90 -15.49 -26.65 -5.10
N LEU A 91 -16.20 -26.00 -4.18
CA LEU A 91 -16.41 -26.53 -2.82
C LEU A 91 -17.37 -27.74 -2.84
N PRO A 92 -17.04 -28.85 -2.17
CA PRO A 92 -17.94 -30.00 -2.07
C PRO A 92 -19.21 -29.68 -1.27
N GLU A 93 -20.30 -30.39 -1.54
CA GLU A 93 -21.51 -30.33 -0.70
C GLU A 93 -21.17 -30.76 0.75
N GLY A 94 -21.69 -30.04 1.71
CA GLY A 94 -21.45 -30.27 3.16
C GLY A 94 -20.15 -29.66 3.67
N SER A 95 -19.31 -29.09 2.81
CA SER A 95 -18.14 -28.34 3.27
C SER A 95 -18.48 -26.90 3.67
N SER A 96 -17.58 -26.29 4.42
CA SER A 96 -17.66 -24.88 4.81
C SER A 96 -16.40 -24.13 4.38
N ILE A 97 -16.60 -22.86 3.99
CA ILE A 97 -15.52 -21.91 3.86
C ILE A 97 -15.79 -20.71 4.76
N GLN A 98 -14.77 -20.21 5.41
CA GLN A 98 -14.84 -19.06 6.31
C GLN A 98 -13.84 -18.01 5.87
N PHE A 99 -14.26 -16.75 5.90
CA PHE A 99 -13.44 -15.59 5.64
C PHE A 99 -13.39 -14.77 6.92
N LEU A 100 -12.20 -14.44 7.36
CA LEU A 100 -11.98 -13.63 8.55
C LEU A 100 -11.03 -12.48 8.21
N LEU A 101 -11.55 -11.27 8.17
CA LEU A 101 -10.78 -10.04 8.09
C LEU A 101 -10.52 -9.54 9.50
N SER A 102 -9.27 -9.31 9.83
CA SER A 102 -8.86 -8.68 11.10
C SER A 102 -8.22 -7.32 10.83
N GLY A 103 -8.58 -6.31 11.65
CA GLY A 103 -7.91 -5.02 11.71
C GLY A 103 -7.40 -4.80 13.13
N THR A 104 -6.09 -5.01 13.35
CA THR A 104 -5.48 -5.00 14.68
C THR A 104 -4.25 -4.10 14.75
N ALA A 105 -3.88 -3.67 15.95
CA ALA A 105 -2.66 -2.90 16.19
C ALA A 105 -1.39 -3.77 16.26
N LYS A 106 -1.43 -5.02 15.81
CA LYS A 106 -0.29 -5.97 15.84
C LYS A 106 0.75 -5.65 14.75
N VAL A 107 1.36 -4.47 14.81
CA VAL A 107 2.24 -3.89 13.76
C VAL A 107 3.72 -3.82 14.13
N ASP A 108 4.13 -4.24 15.34
CA ASP A 108 5.53 -4.10 15.77
C ASP A 108 6.51 -4.81 14.83
N HIS A 109 6.11 -5.93 14.20
CA HIS A 109 6.95 -6.62 13.23
C HIS A 109 7.23 -5.76 11.98
N ILE A 110 6.24 -4.95 11.52
CA ILE A 110 6.42 -4.00 10.41
C ILE A 110 7.38 -2.90 10.85
N ILE A 111 7.15 -2.31 12.03
CA ILE A 111 7.98 -1.23 12.57
C ILE A 111 9.41 -1.72 12.83
N SER A 112 9.56 -2.91 13.42
CA SER A 112 10.88 -3.48 13.72
C SER A 112 11.65 -3.88 12.45
N ASN A 113 10.98 -4.40 11.43
CA ASN A 113 11.61 -4.66 10.14
C ASN A 113 12.06 -3.36 9.46
N TRP A 114 11.26 -2.30 9.58
CA TRP A 114 11.64 -0.99 9.08
C TRP A 114 12.84 -0.40 9.84
N GLU A 115 12.85 -0.47 11.17
CA GLU A 115 13.94 0.00 12.02
C GLU A 115 15.25 -0.79 11.82
N ASN A 116 15.16 -2.12 11.73
CA ASN A 116 16.33 -2.99 11.58
C ASN A 116 16.81 -3.16 10.12
N GLY A 117 15.96 -2.89 9.15
CA GLY A 117 16.27 -2.96 7.72
C GLY A 117 17.08 -1.78 7.21
N SER A 118 17.43 -0.84 8.08
CA SER A 118 18.29 0.29 7.72
C SER A 118 19.75 -0.12 7.61
N HIS A 119 20.33 0.26 6.49
CA HIS A 119 21.75 0.15 6.23
C HIS A 119 22.46 1.51 6.31
N GLY A 120 21.73 2.57 6.70
CA GLY A 120 22.26 3.93 6.85
C GLY A 120 23.29 4.08 7.96
N ASP A 121 23.83 5.27 8.09
CA ASP A 121 24.77 5.64 9.13
C ASP A 121 24.11 5.78 10.53
N GLU A 122 24.88 6.11 11.55
CA GLU A 122 24.36 6.22 12.91
C GLU A 122 23.32 7.34 13.08
N ILE A 123 23.41 8.41 12.30
CA ILE A 123 22.49 9.55 12.37
C ILE A 123 21.11 9.13 11.81
N LEU A 124 21.09 8.48 10.66
CA LEU A 124 19.86 7.91 10.08
C LEU A 124 19.23 6.90 11.04
N LYS A 125 20.02 6.00 11.62
CA LYS A 125 19.53 5.03 12.61
C LYS A 125 18.95 5.69 13.86
N SER A 126 19.52 6.82 14.32
CA SER A 126 18.95 7.59 15.43
C SER A 126 17.59 8.18 15.10
N LEU A 127 17.43 8.74 13.89
CA LEU A 127 16.15 9.24 13.37
C LEU A 127 15.10 8.14 13.30
N GLU A 128 15.47 6.98 12.77
CA GLU A 128 14.60 5.82 12.65
C GLU A 128 14.12 5.30 14.00
N LYS A 129 14.98 5.22 14.99
CA LYS A 129 14.59 4.84 16.36
C LYS A 129 13.57 5.81 16.96
N LYS A 130 13.73 7.13 16.74
CA LYS A 130 12.77 8.15 17.20
C LYS A 130 11.40 7.93 16.50
N ARG A 131 11.40 7.71 15.19
CA ARG A 131 10.20 7.45 14.41
C ARG A 131 9.55 6.11 14.76
N ALA A 132 10.32 5.03 14.90
CA ALA A 132 9.81 3.73 15.31
C ALA A 132 9.10 3.80 16.67
N LYS A 133 9.70 4.49 17.63
CA LYS A 133 9.07 4.75 18.94
C LYS A 133 7.73 5.49 18.78
N TYR A 134 7.69 6.51 17.94
CA TYR A 134 6.48 7.28 17.68
C TYR A 134 5.38 6.43 17.03
N PHE A 135 5.72 5.59 16.05
CA PHE A 135 4.75 4.68 15.41
C PHE A 135 4.24 3.60 16.36
N ARG A 136 5.07 3.08 17.27
CA ARG A 136 4.62 2.15 18.33
C ARG A 136 3.56 2.80 19.21
N LYS A 137 3.75 4.06 19.60
CA LYS A 137 2.73 4.83 20.34
C LYS A 137 1.45 5.03 19.52
N LEU A 138 1.56 5.36 18.23
CA LEU A 138 0.39 5.45 17.35
C LEU A 138 -0.38 4.13 17.25
N ALA A 139 0.32 2.99 17.27
CA ALA A 139 -0.30 1.68 17.26
C ALA A 139 -1.02 1.38 18.59
N GLU A 140 -0.41 1.68 19.73
CA GLU A 140 -1.04 1.59 21.06
C GLU A 140 -2.30 2.44 21.17
N ASP A 141 -2.32 3.61 20.50
CA ASP A 141 -3.48 4.50 20.39
C ASP A 141 -4.53 4.00 19.35
N GLY A 142 -4.28 2.87 18.66
CA GLY A 142 -5.15 2.33 17.62
C GLY A 142 -5.18 3.10 16.29
N LYS A 143 -4.21 4.00 16.09
CA LYS A 143 -4.08 4.82 14.86
C LYS A 143 -3.29 4.14 13.75
N ALA A 144 -2.37 3.23 14.10
CA ALA A 144 -1.66 2.36 13.16
C ALA A 144 -2.12 0.92 13.34
N LYS A 145 -2.43 0.25 12.24
CA LYS A 145 -3.02 -1.09 12.20
C LYS A 145 -2.46 -1.92 11.07
N GLU A 146 -2.75 -3.20 11.16
CA GLU A 146 -2.59 -4.14 10.08
C GLU A 146 -3.92 -4.83 9.79
N PHE A 147 -4.25 -4.89 8.50
CA PHE A 147 -5.40 -5.67 8.01
C PHE A 147 -4.92 -7.00 7.45
N ARG A 148 -5.51 -8.10 7.93
CA ARG A 148 -5.18 -9.45 7.46
C ARG A 148 -6.45 -10.17 7.02
N GLY A 149 -6.39 -10.83 5.87
CA GLY A 149 -7.47 -11.67 5.35
C GLY A 149 -7.11 -13.15 5.50
N ILE A 150 -7.86 -13.88 6.32
CA ILE A 150 -7.69 -15.33 6.53
C ILE A 150 -8.85 -16.05 5.87
N VAL A 151 -8.52 -17.07 5.10
CA VAL A 151 -9.50 -17.96 4.49
C VAL A 151 -9.27 -19.37 5.05
N SER A 152 -10.33 -20.03 5.49
CA SER A 152 -10.25 -21.42 5.92
C SER A 152 -11.37 -22.25 5.30
N VAL A 153 -11.04 -23.48 4.98
CA VAL A 153 -11.97 -24.48 4.46
C VAL A 153 -11.97 -25.68 5.39
N SER A 154 -13.15 -26.20 5.71
CA SER A 154 -13.32 -27.41 6.51
C SER A 154 -14.33 -28.34 5.85
N VAL A 155 -13.98 -29.61 5.82
CA VAL A 155 -14.76 -30.67 5.21
C VAL A 155 -15.05 -31.72 6.29
N PRO A 156 -16.31 -31.88 6.74
CA PRO A 156 -16.68 -32.90 7.68
C PRO A 156 -16.39 -34.30 7.11
N VAL A 157 -15.77 -35.15 7.90
CA VAL A 157 -15.36 -36.49 7.46
C VAL A 157 -15.81 -37.55 8.46
N SER A 158 -16.35 -38.68 7.96
CA SER A 158 -16.67 -39.83 8.80
C SER A 158 -15.48 -40.74 9.07
N GLU A 159 -14.49 -40.72 8.18
CA GLU A 159 -13.28 -41.53 8.25
C GLU A 159 -12.08 -40.68 7.80
N ASN A 160 -11.03 -40.70 8.62
CA ASN A 160 -9.77 -40.04 8.28
C ASN A 160 -8.81 -41.06 7.66
N ASN A 161 -8.86 -41.18 6.32
CA ASN A 161 -8.00 -42.12 5.58
C ASN A 161 -7.22 -41.38 4.47
N ALA A 162 -6.22 -42.04 3.88
CA ALA A 162 -5.33 -41.44 2.89
C ALA A 162 -6.06 -40.95 1.63
N VAL A 163 -7.16 -41.60 1.21
CA VAL A 163 -7.92 -41.21 0.04
C VAL A 163 -8.66 -39.87 0.29
N VAL A 164 -9.26 -39.71 1.46
CA VAL A 164 -9.94 -38.47 1.88
C VAL A 164 -8.94 -37.34 1.99
N ARG A 165 -7.79 -37.58 2.65
CA ARG A 165 -6.74 -36.55 2.76
C ARG A 165 -6.24 -36.09 1.39
N LYS A 166 -6.03 -37.01 0.44
CA LYS A 166 -5.59 -36.70 -0.92
C LYS A 166 -6.61 -35.80 -1.63
N LYS A 167 -7.90 -36.09 -1.54
CA LYS A 167 -8.96 -35.25 -2.12
C LYS A 167 -8.98 -33.83 -1.53
N ILE A 168 -8.82 -33.73 -0.19
CA ILE A 168 -8.79 -32.42 0.47
C ILE A 168 -7.52 -31.66 0.13
N LEU A 169 -6.39 -32.33 -0.06
CA LEU A 169 -5.15 -31.71 -0.53
C LEU A 169 -5.29 -31.15 -1.96
N GLU A 170 -5.98 -31.86 -2.84
CA GLU A 170 -6.30 -31.37 -4.19
C GLU A 170 -7.21 -30.13 -4.12
N LEU A 171 -8.25 -30.17 -3.27
CA LEU A 171 -9.12 -29.02 -3.01
C LEU A 171 -8.33 -27.82 -2.47
N LYS A 172 -7.41 -28.04 -1.51
CA LYS A 172 -6.52 -27.00 -0.97
C LYS A 172 -5.76 -26.29 -2.08
N LYS A 173 -5.12 -27.04 -2.99
CA LYS A 173 -4.35 -26.49 -4.11
C LYS A 173 -5.23 -25.64 -5.03
N GLN A 174 -6.43 -26.10 -5.36
CA GLN A 174 -7.37 -25.39 -6.22
C GLN A 174 -7.89 -24.11 -5.55
N VAL A 175 -8.29 -24.18 -4.28
CA VAL A 175 -8.78 -23.00 -3.53
C VAL A 175 -7.68 -21.95 -3.43
N ILE A 176 -6.48 -22.30 -2.95
CA ILE A 176 -5.36 -21.34 -2.83
C ILE A 176 -5.01 -20.77 -4.21
N GLY A 177 -4.98 -21.59 -5.26
CA GLY A 177 -4.74 -21.15 -6.63
C GLY A 177 -5.71 -20.07 -7.11
N THR A 178 -6.99 -20.16 -6.73
CA THR A 178 -8.00 -19.16 -7.09
C THR A 178 -7.68 -17.78 -6.49
N PHE A 179 -7.13 -17.72 -5.27
CA PHE A 179 -6.77 -16.46 -4.61
C PHE A 179 -5.42 -15.90 -5.09
N SER A 180 -4.50 -16.76 -5.55
CA SER A 180 -3.16 -16.35 -5.98
C SER A 180 -3.12 -15.72 -7.37
N THR A 181 -4.14 -15.91 -8.21
CA THR A 181 -4.15 -15.48 -9.62
C THR A 181 -4.18 -13.97 -9.85
N ARG A 182 -4.50 -13.14 -8.84
CA ARG A 182 -4.63 -11.67 -9.00
C ARG A 182 -4.01 -10.85 -7.87
N GLY A 183 -2.75 -11.10 -7.57
CA GLY A 183 -1.97 -10.24 -6.66
C GLY A 183 -2.24 -10.48 -5.18
N GLY A 184 -2.96 -11.55 -4.84
CA GLY A 184 -3.03 -12.05 -3.48
C GLY A 184 -1.89 -13.03 -3.23
N ASP A 185 -0.81 -12.60 -2.60
CA ASP A 185 0.14 -13.53 -2.00
C ASP A 185 -0.61 -14.39 -0.99
N SER A 186 -0.91 -15.63 -1.40
CA SER A 186 -1.62 -16.57 -0.55
C SER A 186 -0.63 -17.50 0.13
N ARG A 187 -0.54 -17.41 1.46
CA ARG A 187 0.38 -18.19 2.28
C ARG A 187 -0.40 -19.17 3.15
N SER A 188 -0.17 -20.49 2.92
CA SER A 188 -0.78 -21.54 3.71
C SER A 188 -0.30 -21.48 5.16
N PHE A 189 -1.20 -21.62 6.12
CA PHE A 189 -0.84 -21.73 7.52
C PHE A 189 -0.26 -23.12 7.82
N ASP A 190 0.79 -23.13 8.62
CA ASP A 190 1.25 -24.29 9.39
C ASP A 190 0.67 -24.26 10.81
N ALA A 191 1.07 -25.23 11.64
CA ALA A 191 0.60 -25.32 13.03
C ALA A 191 1.02 -24.10 13.87
N ASN A 192 2.26 -23.60 13.70
CA ASN A 192 2.76 -22.46 14.45
C ASN A 192 1.99 -21.18 14.07
N GLU A 193 1.72 -20.99 12.79
CA GLU A 193 0.97 -19.83 12.29
C GLU A 193 -0.48 -19.85 12.77
N LEU A 194 -1.15 -21.00 12.78
CA LEU A 194 -2.50 -21.11 13.32
C LEU A 194 -2.53 -20.83 14.83
N ILE A 195 -1.62 -21.44 15.60
CA ILE A 195 -1.51 -21.20 17.05
C ILE A 195 -1.27 -19.72 17.32
N GLY A 196 -0.28 -19.10 16.65
CA GLY A 196 0.04 -17.69 16.83
C GLY A 196 -1.13 -16.76 16.51
N TYR A 197 -1.81 -17.00 15.39
CA TYR A 197 -2.97 -16.22 14.96
C TYR A 197 -4.16 -16.31 15.91
N LEU A 198 -4.51 -17.53 16.33
CA LEU A 198 -5.59 -17.75 17.28
C LEU A 198 -5.25 -17.24 18.68
N SER A 199 -3.99 -17.36 19.09
CA SER A 199 -3.50 -16.79 20.36
C SER A 199 -3.57 -15.27 20.37
N ASP A 200 -3.31 -14.59 19.23
CA ASP A 200 -3.48 -13.13 19.12
C ASP A 200 -4.93 -12.68 19.35
N ILE A 201 -5.91 -13.52 19.02
CA ILE A 201 -7.33 -13.25 19.23
C ILE A 201 -7.76 -13.62 20.65
N LEU A 202 -7.50 -14.87 21.03
CA LEU A 202 -8.03 -15.43 22.27
C LEU A 202 -7.28 -14.92 23.51
N ASN A 203 -5.96 -14.75 23.45
CA ASN A 203 -5.19 -14.20 24.56
C ASN A 203 -4.94 -12.68 24.36
N TYR A 204 -5.93 -11.93 23.86
CA TYR A 204 -5.77 -10.52 23.58
C TYR A 204 -5.38 -9.74 24.84
N ASP A 205 -4.28 -8.99 24.74
CA ASP A 205 -3.65 -8.21 25.83
C ASP A 205 -3.37 -6.75 25.48
N GLY A 206 -3.83 -6.29 24.30
CA GLY A 206 -3.54 -4.95 23.79
C GLY A 206 -2.12 -4.74 23.28
N SER A 207 -1.25 -5.76 23.34
CA SER A 207 0.11 -5.67 22.81
C SER A 207 0.12 -5.44 21.30
N ILE A 208 1.05 -4.63 20.82
CA ILE A 208 1.29 -4.38 19.39
C ILE A 208 2.13 -5.48 18.72
N LYS A 209 2.65 -6.43 19.50
CA LYS A 209 3.43 -7.57 19.02
C LYS A 209 2.53 -8.74 18.67
N ARG A 210 2.84 -9.41 17.57
CA ARG A 210 2.22 -10.71 17.24
C ARG A 210 2.76 -11.80 18.16
N ARG A 211 1.89 -12.69 18.57
CA ARG A 211 2.28 -13.92 19.28
C ARG A 211 2.88 -14.90 18.28
N LYS A 212 3.92 -15.59 18.69
CA LYS A 212 4.51 -16.70 17.94
C LYS A 212 3.93 -17.99 18.46
N GLY A 213 3.44 -18.86 17.58
CA GLY A 213 3.06 -20.20 17.92
C GLY A 213 4.30 -21.08 18.05
N GLU A 214 4.28 -22.00 19.01
CA GLU A 214 5.28 -23.05 19.20
C GLU A 214 4.54 -24.38 19.27
N TRP A 215 4.50 -25.10 18.14
CA TRP A 215 3.75 -26.34 18.04
C TRP A 215 4.53 -27.51 18.60
N ASN A 216 3.91 -28.21 19.55
CA ASN A 216 4.34 -29.51 20.06
C ASN A 216 3.44 -30.60 19.46
N GLU A 217 3.97 -31.50 18.66
CA GLU A 217 3.22 -32.59 17.99
C GLU A 217 2.62 -33.64 18.95
N HIS A 218 3.13 -33.71 20.19
CA HIS A 218 2.67 -34.62 21.22
C HIS A 218 1.49 -34.11 22.06
N GLU A 219 1.07 -32.85 21.81
CA GLU A 219 -0.04 -32.20 22.51
C GLU A 219 -1.11 -31.74 21.52
N MET A 220 -2.39 -31.81 21.93
CA MET A 220 -3.48 -31.29 21.06
C MET A 220 -3.27 -29.78 20.75
N LEU A 221 -3.46 -29.41 19.50
CA LEU A 221 -3.36 -27.99 19.07
C LEU A 221 -4.23 -27.09 19.94
N SER A 222 -5.46 -27.49 20.25
CA SER A 222 -6.40 -26.71 21.07
C SER A 222 -5.86 -26.34 22.45
N LYS A 223 -4.98 -27.17 23.03
CA LYS A 223 -4.37 -26.93 24.35
C LYS A 223 -3.18 -25.98 24.30
N GLN A 224 -2.66 -25.68 23.11
CA GLN A 224 -1.49 -24.83 22.88
C GLN A 224 -1.86 -23.40 22.45
N ILE A 225 -3.16 -23.13 22.20
CA ILE A 225 -3.66 -21.85 21.68
C ILE A 225 -3.94 -20.86 22.81
N VAL A 226 -4.56 -21.34 23.89
CA VAL A 226 -5.02 -20.51 25.00
C VAL A 226 -4.03 -20.61 26.15
N ASP A 227 -3.56 -19.48 26.66
CA ASP A 227 -2.65 -19.45 27.82
C ASP A 227 -3.34 -20.06 29.05
N ARG A 228 -2.62 -20.83 29.83
CA ARG A 228 -3.19 -21.57 30.98
C ARG A 228 -3.70 -20.70 32.11
N ASP A 229 -3.16 -19.51 32.23
CA ASP A 229 -3.49 -18.51 33.25
C ASP A 229 -4.53 -17.48 32.77
N ARG A 230 -4.95 -17.59 31.49
CA ARG A 230 -5.92 -16.67 30.91
C ARG A 230 -7.31 -16.88 31.50
N GLN A 231 -7.91 -15.80 31.98
CA GLN A 231 -9.24 -15.82 32.58
C GLN A 231 -10.28 -15.20 31.65
N TYR A 232 -11.44 -15.86 31.53
CA TYR A 232 -12.57 -15.35 30.76
C TYR A 232 -13.80 -15.28 31.65
N SER A 233 -14.53 -14.15 31.56
CA SER A 233 -15.84 -13.99 32.12
C SER A 233 -16.87 -13.89 31.01
N VAL A 234 -17.82 -14.83 30.94
CA VAL A 234 -18.86 -14.82 29.92
C VAL A 234 -20.13 -14.23 30.50
N ALA A 235 -20.50 -13.03 30.07
CA ALA A 235 -21.73 -12.34 30.45
C ALA A 235 -22.84 -12.59 29.40
N GLU A 236 -24.01 -11.95 29.60
CA GLU A 236 -25.15 -12.07 28.69
C GLU A 236 -24.81 -11.65 27.26
N ASP A 237 -24.00 -10.59 27.08
CA ASP A 237 -23.78 -9.91 25.81
C ASP A 237 -22.31 -9.54 25.54
N GLU A 238 -21.37 -10.00 26.37
CA GLU A 238 -19.93 -9.77 26.20
C GLU A 238 -19.07 -10.86 26.88
N ILE A 239 -17.80 -10.93 26.48
CA ILE A 239 -16.79 -11.78 27.08
C ILE A 239 -15.67 -10.89 27.61
N GLY A 240 -15.44 -10.91 28.92
CA GLY A 240 -14.30 -10.25 29.55
C GLY A 240 -13.06 -11.14 29.53
N ILE A 241 -11.89 -10.51 29.42
CA ILE A 241 -10.57 -11.13 29.46
C ILE A 241 -9.81 -10.54 30.66
N ASP A 242 -9.18 -11.39 31.49
CA ASP A 242 -8.35 -11.02 32.63
C ASP A 242 -8.99 -9.93 33.52
N GLU A 243 -9.96 -10.32 34.30
CA GLU A 243 -10.73 -9.42 35.20
C GLU A 243 -11.36 -8.23 34.46
N ASN A 244 -11.72 -8.43 33.18
CA ASN A 244 -12.27 -7.42 32.29
C ASN A 244 -11.30 -6.29 31.90
N ASN A 245 -9.98 -6.51 31.85
CA ASN A 245 -9.03 -5.58 31.27
C ASN A 245 -9.33 -5.27 29.80
N TYR A 246 -9.87 -6.25 29.08
CA TYR A 246 -10.43 -6.14 27.73
C TYR A 246 -11.79 -6.84 27.66
N VAL A 247 -12.63 -6.34 26.76
CA VAL A 247 -13.95 -6.90 26.53
C VAL A 247 -14.13 -7.18 25.04
N MET A 248 -14.67 -8.35 24.74
CA MET A 248 -15.07 -8.76 23.39
C MET A 248 -16.58 -8.67 23.26
N ARG A 249 -17.06 -8.05 22.17
CA ARG A 249 -18.48 -8.02 21.80
C ARG A 249 -18.66 -8.50 20.37
N THR A 250 -19.64 -9.36 20.17
CA THR A 250 -20.05 -9.82 18.84
C THR A 250 -21.35 -9.15 18.41
N LEU A 251 -21.39 -8.78 17.13
CA LEU A 251 -22.55 -8.13 16.50
C LEU A 251 -22.94 -8.94 15.26
N SER A 252 -24.21 -9.33 15.17
CA SER A 252 -24.75 -10.03 14.00
C SER A 252 -25.59 -9.10 13.14
N VAL A 253 -25.62 -9.40 11.84
CA VAL A 253 -26.44 -8.64 10.88
C VAL A 253 -27.90 -9.03 11.05
N SER A 254 -28.77 -8.04 11.31
CA SER A 254 -30.22 -8.18 11.32
C SER A 254 -30.85 -7.83 9.97
N ARG A 255 -30.24 -6.92 9.21
CA ARG A 255 -30.70 -6.51 7.88
C ARG A 255 -29.54 -6.17 6.95
N TYR A 256 -29.59 -6.71 5.73
CA TYR A 256 -28.70 -6.38 4.65
C TYR A 256 -29.28 -5.25 3.77
N PRO A 257 -28.46 -4.43 3.11
CA PRO A 257 -28.92 -3.48 2.11
C PRO A 257 -29.54 -4.21 0.90
N SER A 258 -30.41 -3.53 0.18
CA SER A 258 -31.08 -4.11 -1.00
C SER A 258 -30.14 -4.33 -2.19
N MET A 259 -29.05 -3.54 -2.29
CA MET A 259 -28.01 -3.67 -3.32
C MET A 259 -26.64 -3.56 -2.63
N TRP A 260 -25.74 -4.45 -2.97
CA TRP A 260 -24.37 -4.46 -2.44
C TRP A 260 -23.43 -5.17 -3.41
N SER A 261 -22.15 -4.82 -3.40
CA SER A 261 -21.12 -5.44 -4.24
C SER A 261 -19.88 -5.76 -3.42
N PHE A 262 -19.03 -6.64 -3.94
CA PHE A 262 -17.78 -7.02 -3.30
C PHE A 262 -16.87 -5.79 -3.05
N GLY A 263 -16.72 -4.88 -4.02
CA GLY A 263 -15.93 -3.67 -3.86
C GLY A 263 -16.42 -2.74 -2.75
N ALA A 264 -17.74 -2.72 -2.51
CA ALA A 264 -18.35 -1.90 -1.45
C ALA A 264 -18.01 -2.37 -0.02
N MET A 265 -17.51 -3.61 0.16
CA MET A 265 -17.07 -4.12 1.45
C MET A 265 -15.95 -3.27 2.08
N SER A 266 -15.15 -2.58 1.27
CA SER A 266 -14.14 -1.64 1.73
C SER A 266 -14.69 -0.52 2.63
N HIS A 267 -15.98 -0.18 2.52
CA HIS A 267 -16.61 0.84 3.36
C HIS A 267 -16.94 0.35 4.79
N LEU A 268 -16.92 -0.96 5.04
CA LEU A 268 -17.26 -1.55 6.34
C LEU A 268 -16.05 -1.70 7.27
N ILE A 269 -14.83 -1.45 6.79
CA ILE A 269 -13.59 -1.47 7.58
C ILE A 269 -13.16 -0.07 8.07
N GLY A 270 -14.05 0.89 8.00
CA GLY A 270 -13.83 2.31 8.29
C GLY A 270 -14.05 3.18 7.04
N ASP A 271 -14.55 4.38 7.24
CA ASP A 271 -14.74 5.32 6.13
C ASP A 271 -13.41 5.97 5.76
N SER A 272 -13.06 5.92 4.47
CA SER A 272 -11.82 6.51 3.96
C SER A 272 -11.89 8.03 3.77
N LEU A 273 -13.10 8.61 3.79
CA LEU A 273 -13.33 10.04 3.58
C LEU A 273 -13.74 10.76 4.88
N ASN A 274 -14.09 10.00 5.93
CA ASN A 274 -14.54 10.55 7.20
C ASN A 274 -13.75 9.99 8.38
N ASP A 275 -12.84 10.77 8.91
CA ASP A 275 -11.97 10.35 10.02
C ASP A 275 -12.74 10.00 11.31
N HIS A 276 -13.97 10.53 11.50
CA HIS A 276 -14.79 10.21 12.65
C HIS A 276 -15.40 8.79 12.60
N LEU A 277 -15.40 8.16 11.43
CA LEU A 277 -15.88 6.79 11.23
C LEU A 277 -14.72 5.78 11.08
N LYS A 278 -13.53 6.11 11.55
CA LYS A 278 -12.42 5.16 11.71
C LYS A 278 -12.63 4.31 12.95
N ILE A 279 -12.40 3.02 12.83
CA ILE A 279 -12.52 2.07 13.93
C ILE A 279 -11.24 2.14 14.78
N PRO A 280 -11.27 2.62 16.03
CA PRO A 280 -10.03 2.80 16.82
C PRO A 280 -9.51 1.50 17.45
N SER A 281 -10.37 0.53 17.69
CA SER A 281 -10.09 -0.74 18.38
C SER A 281 -9.68 -1.85 17.44
N ALA A 282 -9.31 -3.00 18.00
CA ALA A 282 -9.21 -4.25 17.24
C ALA A 282 -10.62 -4.69 16.83
N PHE A 283 -10.76 -5.12 15.58
CA PHE A 283 -12.02 -5.63 15.05
C PHE A 283 -11.78 -6.80 14.11
N PHE A 284 -12.81 -7.64 14.00
CA PHE A 284 -12.82 -8.82 13.17
C PHE A 284 -14.15 -8.89 12.43
N ILE A 285 -14.11 -9.14 11.13
CA ILE A 285 -15.28 -9.31 10.28
C ILE A 285 -15.24 -10.72 9.72
N HIS A 286 -16.29 -11.49 10.00
CA HIS A 286 -16.38 -12.90 9.63
C HIS A 286 -17.55 -13.13 8.68
N LEU A 287 -17.29 -13.94 7.64
CA LEU A 287 -18.31 -14.56 6.81
C LEU A 287 -18.07 -16.07 6.81
N GLY A 288 -19.00 -16.80 7.38
CA GLY A 288 -19.07 -18.26 7.27
C GLY A 288 -20.06 -18.64 6.18
N VAL A 289 -19.65 -19.59 5.32
CA VAL A 289 -20.48 -20.12 4.22
C VAL A 289 -20.46 -21.63 4.26
N TYR A 290 -21.62 -22.25 4.33
CA TYR A 290 -21.83 -23.68 4.27
C TYR A 290 -22.53 -24.05 2.96
N ILE A 291 -21.98 -25.00 2.25
CA ILE A 291 -22.56 -25.50 0.99
C ILE A 291 -23.63 -26.55 1.33
N GLU A 292 -24.89 -26.17 1.21
CA GLU A 292 -26.02 -27.04 1.54
C GLU A 292 -25.97 -28.35 0.74
N SER A 293 -26.10 -29.47 1.46
CA SER A 293 -26.18 -30.81 0.86
C SER A 293 -27.63 -31.20 0.52
N GLY A 294 -27.83 -31.81 -0.63
CA GLY A 294 -28.97 -32.65 -0.90
C GLY A 294 -29.94 -32.19 -1.94
N LYS A 295 -30.22 -33.13 -2.86
CA LYS A 295 -31.29 -33.06 -3.87
C LYS A 295 -32.69 -32.82 -3.25
N PHE A 296 -32.95 -33.29 -2.04
CA PHE A 296 -34.20 -33.14 -1.33
C PHE A 296 -34.48 -31.69 -0.88
N LYS A 297 -33.46 -30.95 -0.45
CA LYS A 297 -33.64 -29.53 -0.09
C LYS A 297 -33.96 -28.71 -1.34
N LYS A 298 -33.27 -28.98 -2.47
CA LYS A 298 -33.58 -28.37 -3.78
C LYS A 298 -35.00 -28.70 -4.21
N ALA A 299 -35.43 -29.97 -4.10
CA ALA A 299 -36.80 -30.38 -4.41
C ALA A 299 -37.85 -29.72 -3.50
N GLY A 300 -37.58 -29.62 -2.19
CA GLY A 300 -38.43 -28.91 -1.24
C GLY A 300 -38.61 -27.42 -1.56
N MET A 301 -37.52 -26.74 -2.01
CA MET A 301 -37.61 -25.34 -2.43
C MET A 301 -38.33 -25.18 -3.77
N MET A 302 -38.14 -26.07 -4.72
CA MET A 302 -38.90 -26.10 -5.98
C MET A 302 -40.40 -26.30 -5.69
N ALA A 303 -40.77 -27.22 -4.79
CA ALA A 303 -42.14 -27.43 -4.37
C ALA A 303 -42.73 -26.18 -3.68
N LYS A 304 -41.95 -25.47 -2.86
CA LYS A 304 -42.34 -24.19 -2.26
C LYS A 304 -42.56 -23.13 -3.30
N ALA A 305 -41.65 -22.96 -4.27
CA ALA A 305 -41.77 -22.02 -5.37
C ALA A 305 -43.06 -22.24 -6.15
N SER A 306 -43.36 -23.51 -6.52
CA SER A 306 -44.59 -23.86 -7.24
C SER A 306 -45.84 -23.57 -6.43
N ARG A 307 -45.81 -23.77 -5.08
CA ARG A 307 -46.93 -23.47 -4.20
C ARG A 307 -47.18 -21.95 -4.14
N VAL A 308 -46.14 -21.15 -3.94
CA VAL A 308 -46.25 -19.68 -3.90
C VAL A 308 -46.74 -19.11 -5.24
N GLU A 309 -46.26 -19.63 -6.36
CA GLU A 309 -46.72 -19.30 -7.72
C GLU A 309 -48.24 -19.60 -7.88
N SER A 310 -48.66 -20.80 -7.43
CA SER A 310 -50.06 -21.19 -7.43
C SER A 310 -50.95 -20.26 -6.58
N GLN A 311 -50.46 -19.88 -5.38
CA GLN A 311 -51.12 -18.94 -4.50
C GLN A 311 -51.21 -17.52 -5.10
N ALA A 312 -50.18 -17.04 -5.76
CA ALA A 312 -50.15 -15.74 -6.42
C ALA A 312 -51.12 -15.68 -7.65
N ASN A 313 -51.35 -16.78 -8.32
CA ASN A 313 -52.25 -16.93 -9.45
C ASN A 313 -53.71 -17.21 -9.02
N SER A 314 -53.95 -17.44 -7.74
CA SER A 314 -55.30 -17.62 -7.17
C SER A 314 -56.08 -16.31 -7.13
N PRO A 315 -57.43 -16.34 -6.93
CA PRO A 315 -58.23 -15.14 -6.73
C PRO A 315 -57.72 -14.25 -5.61
N LEU A 316 -57.17 -14.82 -4.54
CA LEU A 316 -56.53 -14.12 -3.44
C LEU A 316 -55.27 -13.31 -3.83
N GLY A 317 -54.49 -13.83 -4.77
CA GLY A 317 -53.32 -13.15 -5.28
C GLY A 317 -53.58 -11.85 -6.04
N LYS A 318 -54.82 -11.68 -6.55
CA LYS A 318 -55.25 -10.43 -7.19
C LYS A 318 -55.41 -9.28 -6.16
N TRP A 319 -55.69 -9.61 -4.88
CA TRP A 319 -55.96 -8.65 -3.82
C TRP A 319 -54.75 -8.37 -2.93
N ILE A 320 -53.72 -9.23 -2.98
CA ILE A 320 -52.54 -9.14 -2.12
C ILE A 320 -51.28 -8.97 -3.02
N PRO A 321 -50.85 -7.72 -3.31
CA PRO A 321 -49.67 -7.46 -4.18
C PRO A 321 -48.37 -8.11 -3.67
N ALA A 322 -48.26 -8.36 -2.35
CA ALA A 322 -47.10 -9.02 -1.75
C ALA A 322 -46.92 -10.45 -2.26
N LEU A 323 -48.00 -11.22 -2.51
CA LEU A 323 -47.92 -12.59 -3.05
C LEU A 323 -47.34 -12.62 -4.49
N LYS A 324 -47.63 -11.61 -5.29
CA LYS A 324 -47.08 -11.51 -6.64
C LYS A 324 -45.56 -11.24 -6.60
N ARG A 325 -45.11 -10.37 -5.71
CA ARG A 325 -43.69 -10.10 -5.51
C ARG A 325 -42.97 -11.35 -5.02
N GLU A 326 -43.53 -12.02 -4.01
CA GLU A 326 -42.97 -13.26 -3.48
C GLU A 326 -42.90 -14.37 -4.58
N ALA A 327 -43.91 -14.48 -5.43
CA ALA A 327 -43.91 -15.42 -6.55
C ALA A 327 -42.85 -15.08 -7.58
N GLN A 328 -42.63 -13.81 -7.89
CA GLN A 328 -41.52 -13.40 -8.78
C GLN A 328 -40.15 -13.74 -8.20
N GLU A 329 -39.93 -13.50 -6.91
CA GLU A 329 -38.69 -13.89 -6.23
C GLU A 329 -38.48 -15.40 -6.24
N TRP A 330 -39.50 -16.20 -5.97
CA TRP A 330 -39.41 -17.65 -6.03
C TRP A 330 -39.24 -18.21 -7.46
N SER A 331 -39.86 -17.56 -8.45
CA SER A 331 -39.64 -17.90 -9.87
C SER A 331 -38.19 -17.65 -10.27
N PHE A 332 -37.61 -16.55 -9.85
CA PHE A 332 -36.19 -16.24 -10.06
C PHE A 332 -35.29 -17.28 -9.38
N VAL A 333 -35.54 -17.63 -8.12
CA VAL A 333 -34.76 -18.67 -7.41
C VAL A 333 -34.84 -20.00 -8.16
N ARG A 334 -36.00 -20.41 -8.64
CA ARG A 334 -36.18 -21.63 -9.45
C ARG A 334 -35.32 -21.60 -10.69
N GLU A 335 -35.38 -20.50 -11.46
CA GLU A 335 -34.59 -20.34 -12.69
C GLU A 335 -33.08 -20.44 -12.41
N GLN A 336 -32.59 -19.83 -11.32
CA GLN A 336 -31.17 -19.90 -10.95
C GLN A 336 -30.75 -21.32 -10.53
N LEU A 337 -31.61 -22.04 -9.79
CA LEU A 337 -31.35 -23.43 -9.44
C LEU A 337 -31.33 -24.35 -10.65
N GLU A 338 -32.10 -24.06 -11.72
CA GLU A 338 -32.05 -24.76 -13.01
C GLU A 338 -30.74 -24.46 -13.77
N LYS A 339 -30.16 -23.24 -13.58
CA LYS A 339 -28.85 -22.83 -14.09
C LYS A 339 -27.68 -23.36 -13.26
N ASN A 340 -27.90 -24.40 -12.43
CA ASN A 340 -26.92 -25.03 -11.55
C ASN A 340 -26.35 -24.14 -10.44
N GLU A 341 -27.05 -23.07 -10.06
CA GLU A 341 -26.73 -22.40 -8.80
C GLU A 341 -27.01 -23.35 -7.63
N ARG A 342 -26.18 -23.20 -6.58
CA ARG A 342 -26.30 -24.01 -5.36
C ARG A 342 -26.98 -23.23 -4.25
N LEU A 343 -27.61 -23.96 -3.33
CA LEU A 343 -28.07 -23.41 -2.08
C LEU A 343 -26.91 -23.36 -1.09
N ILE A 344 -26.79 -22.23 -0.48
CA ILE A 344 -25.82 -22.02 0.57
C ILE A 344 -26.50 -21.45 1.82
N ARG A 345 -25.81 -21.61 2.93
CA ARG A 345 -26.17 -20.99 4.21
C ARG A 345 -25.00 -20.16 4.67
N SER A 346 -25.22 -18.89 4.95
CA SER A 346 -24.16 -17.97 5.35
C SER A 346 -24.52 -17.21 6.62
N GLN A 347 -23.49 -16.79 7.35
CA GLN A 347 -23.58 -15.86 8.47
C GLN A 347 -22.51 -14.81 8.31
N TYR A 348 -22.91 -13.55 8.47
CA TYR A 348 -21.99 -12.42 8.55
C TYR A 348 -22.06 -11.83 9.95
N GLN A 349 -20.92 -11.65 10.58
CA GLN A 349 -20.82 -11.07 11.92
C GLN A 349 -19.54 -10.28 12.10
N VAL A 350 -19.55 -9.40 13.10
CA VAL A 350 -18.45 -8.54 13.48
C VAL A 350 -18.13 -8.75 14.95
N MET A 351 -16.85 -8.76 15.29
CA MET A 351 -16.38 -8.74 16.67
C MET A 351 -15.51 -7.51 16.87
N ILE A 352 -15.64 -6.87 18.02
CA ILE A 352 -14.81 -5.77 18.47
C ILE A 352 -14.19 -6.12 19.81
N ILE A 353 -12.92 -5.71 20.01
CA ILE A 353 -12.21 -5.88 21.28
C ILE A 353 -11.67 -4.53 21.70
N ASP A 354 -12.04 -4.06 22.88
CA ASP A 354 -11.55 -2.79 23.43
C ASP A 354 -11.54 -2.84 24.96
N LYS A 355 -11.05 -1.78 25.57
CA LYS A 355 -11.13 -1.57 27.01
C LYS A 355 -12.58 -1.29 27.44
N PRO A 356 -12.99 -1.64 28.67
CA PRO A 356 -14.36 -1.42 29.14
C PRO A 356 -14.83 0.03 29.01
N GLU A 357 -13.93 1.00 29.22
CA GLU A 357 -14.27 2.42 29.14
C GLU A 357 -14.54 2.92 27.72
N ARG A 358 -14.12 2.16 26.70
CA ARG A 358 -14.21 2.57 25.28
C ARG A 358 -15.13 1.70 24.44
N ILE A 359 -15.44 0.48 24.90
CA ILE A 359 -16.16 -0.52 24.09
C ILE A 359 -17.54 -0.03 23.64
N ASP A 360 -18.27 0.71 24.47
CA ASP A 360 -19.58 1.27 24.11
C ASP A 360 -19.48 2.28 22.98
N LYS A 361 -18.46 3.15 23.04
CA LYS A 361 -18.21 4.13 21.98
C LYS A 361 -17.81 3.45 20.67
N THR A 362 -16.95 2.44 20.75
CA THR A 362 -16.53 1.65 19.59
C THR A 362 -17.71 0.90 18.96
N GLU A 363 -18.61 0.32 19.76
CA GLU A 363 -19.81 -0.34 19.28
C GLU A 363 -20.75 0.64 18.56
N GLN A 364 -21.01 1.81 19.16
CA GLN A 364 -21.85 2.84 18.54
C GLN A 364 -21.27 3.34 17.22
N LEU A 365 -19.95 3.49 17.14
CA LEU A 365 -19.27 3.85 15.92
C LEU A 365 -19.43 2.77 14.85
N MET A 366 -19.26 1.48 15.23
CA MET A 366 -19.44 0.35 14.32
C MET A 366 -20.88 0.29 13.79
N ILE A 367 -21.88 0.41 14.66
CA ILE A 367 -23.30 0.45 14.27
C ILE A 367 -23.58 1.64 13.33
N SER A 368 -23.01 2.81 13.61
CA SER A 368 -23.19 4.01 12.79
C SER A 368 -22.54 3.85 11.42
N LEU A 369 -21.33 3.28 11.35
CA LEU A 369 -20.63 2.99 10.10
C LEU A 369 -21.48 2.06 9.21
N TYR A 370 -21.95 0.94 9.76
CA TYR A 370 -22.75 -0.03 9.02
C TYR A 370 -24.09 0.56 8.59
N ARG A 371 -24.78 1.29 9.49
CA ARG A 371 -26.06 1.95 9.19
C ARG A 371 -25.93 3.00 8.08
N SER A 372 -24.83 3.75 8.04
CA SER A 372 -24.56 4.72 6.96
C SER A 372 -24.53 4.08 5.56
N ARG A 373 -24.32 2.78 5.50
CA ARG A 373 -24.26 1.97 4.28
C ARG A 373 -25.49 1.06 4.09
N GLY A 374 -26.54 1.25 4.89
CA GLY A 374 -27.81 0.50 4.78
C GLY A 374 -27.78 -0.89 5.43
N TRP A 375 -26.74 -1.21 6.20
CA TRP A 375 -26.68 -2.42 7.02
C TRP A 375 -27.23 -2.14 8.41
N GLU A 376 -27.94 -3.12 9.01
CA GLU A 376 -28.33 -3.07 10.41
C GLU A 376 -27.62 -4.23 11.14
N ILE A 377 -26.80 -3.88 12.11
CA ILE A 377 -26.12 -4.83 12.99
C ILE A 377 -26.54 -4.60 14.43
N SER A 378 -26.61 -5.64 15.22
CA SER A 378 -26.98 -5.57 16.63
C SER A 378 -26.13 -6.54 17.46
N ARG A 379 -25.91 -6.19 18.73
CA ARG A 379 -25.15 -6.99 19.69
C ARG A 379 -25.83 -8.35 19.89
N ASP A 380 -25.04 -9.42 19.90
CA ASP A 380 -25.51 -10.74 20.26
C ASP A 380 -25.74 -10.84 21.75
N LYS A 381 -26.80 -11.54 22.16
CA LYS A 381 -27.16 -11.80 23.54
C LYS A 381 -27.36 -13.30 23.78
N TYR A 382 -26.85 -13.79 24.90
CA TYR A 382 -26.94 -15.18 25.36
C TYR A 382 -26.21 -16.24 24.49
N ILE A 383 -25.61 -15.81 23.38
CA ILE A 383 -24.88 -16.69 22.44
C ILE A 383 -23.46 -16.18 22.14
N VAL A 384 -22.94 -15.27 22.96
CA VAL A 384 -21.67 -14.56 22.68
C VAL A 384 -20.52 -15.55 22.51
N LEU A 385 -20.43 -16.56 23.35
CA LEU A 385 -19.40 -17.60 23.26
C LEU A 385 -19.52 -18.42 21.97
N SER A 386 -20.73 -18.84 21.60
CA SER A 386 -20.95 -19.54 20.33
C SER A 386 -20.65 -18.65 19.13
N SER A 387 -20.98 -17.36 19.21
CA SER A 387 -20.65 -16.35 18.18
C SER A 387 -19.13 -16.21 18.03
N LEU A 388 -18.38 -16.11 19.13
CA LEU A 388 -16.92 -16.10 19.12
C LEU A 388 -16.34 -17.36 18.46
N LEU A 389 -16.75 -18.52 18.91
CA LEU A 389 -16.26 -19.80 18.39
C LEU A 389 -16.57 -19.98 16.90
N SER A 390 -17.73 -19.52 16.44
CA SER A 390 -18.12 -19.60 15.03
C SER A 390 -17.26 -18.73 14.10
N MET A 391 -16.54 -17.72 14.63
CA MET A 391 -15.64 -16.88 13.85
C MET A 391 -14.27 -17.51 13.62
N LEU A 392 -13.88 -18.48 14.45
CA LEU A 392 -12.55 -19.06 14.37
C LEU A 392 -12.41 -19.95 13.12
N PRO A 393 -11.24 -19.97 12.48
CA PRO A 393 -10.99 -20.77 11.28
C PRO A 393 -11.38 -22.25 11.43
N MET A 394 -12.03 -22.80 10.39
CA MET A 394 -12.41 -24.23 10.28
C MET A 394 -13.49 -24.74 11.24
N THR A 395 -13.98 -23.95 12.20
CA THR A 395 -14.97 -24.40 13.19
C THR A 395 -16.35 -24.74 12.59
N TRP A 396 -16.66 -24.22 11.41
CA TRP A 396 -17.92 -24.48 10.72
C TRP A 396 -18.08 -25.94 10.29
N GLY A 397 -16.99 -26.63 9.96
CA GLY A 397 -16.99 -28.06 9.67
C GLY A 397 -17.19 -28.95 10.89
N ASP A 398 -16.99 -28.38 12.08
CA ASP A 398 -17.15 -29.06 13.37
C ASP A 398 -18.41 -28.65 14.13
N GLY A 399 -19.46 -28.28 13.39
CA GLY A 399 -20.79 -28.07 13.87
C GLY A 399 -21.23 -26.64 14.17
N MET A 400 -20.32 -25.65 14.11
CA MET A 400 -20.74 -24.24 14.35
C MET A 400 -21.73 -23.74 13.31
N SER A 401 -21.71 -24.25 12.07
CA SER A 401 -22.70 -23.90 11.05
C SER A 401 -24.14 -24.33 11.42
N GLU A 402 -24.28 -25.48 12.09
CA GLU A 402 -25.56 -26.00 12.60
C GLU A 402 -26.01 -25.23 13.82
N ASP A 403 -25.09 -24.92 14.76
CA ASP A 403 -25.39 -24.14 15.95
C ASP A 403 -25.89 -22.74 15.59
N MET A 404 -25.19 -22.04 14.67
CA MET A 404 -25.64 -20.74 14.19
C MET A 404 -26.97 -20.81 13.45
N SER A 405 -27.25 -21.90 12.74
CA SER A 405 -28.55 -22.12 12.10
C SER A 405 -29.66 -22.38 13.15
N TYR A 406 -29.34 -23.12 14.20
CA TYR A 406 -30.27 -23.35 15.32
C TYR A 406 -30.64 -22.03 16.03
N TYR A 407 -29.66 -21.15 16.26
CA TYR A 407 -29.88 -19.82 16.83
C TYR A 407 -30.49 -18.82 15.83
N LYS A 408 -30.84 -19.26 14.61
CA LYS A 408 -31.41 -18.43 13.52
C LYS A 408 -30.50 -17.25 13.11
N LYS A 409 -29.19 -17.41 13.23
CA LYS A 409 -28.20 -16.42 12.85
C LYS A 409 -27.71 -16.58 11.40
N THR A 410 -28.11 -17.65 10.73
CA THR A 410 -27.75 -17.90 9.33
C THR A 410 -28.86 -17.50 8.37
N ARG A 411 -28.46 -17.09 7.16
CA ARG A 411 -29.34 -16.82 6.02
C ARG A 411 -29.07 -17.84 4.91
N ARG A 412 -30.14 -18.33 4.26
CA ARG A 412 -30.04 -19.11 3.02
C ARG A 412 -30.04 -18.18 1.83
N SER A 413 -29.18 -18.46 0.85
CA SER A 413 -29.06 -17.72 -0.40
C SER A 413 -28.57 -18.62 -1.54
N LEU A 414 -28.39 -18.05 -2.71
CA LEU A 414 -27.82 -18.72 -3.88
C LEU A 414 -26.29 -18.53 -3.88
N SER A 415 -25.58 -19.42 -4.57
CA SER A 415 -24.11 -19.50 -4.56
C SER A 415 -23.39 -18.26 -5.10
N TYR A 416 -24.04 -17.39 -5.88
CA TYR A 416 -23.45 -16.14 -6.37
C TYR A 416 -23.53 -14.98 -5.35
N GLU A 417 -24.36 -15.07 -4.30
CA GLU A 417 -24.56 -13.97 -3.36
C GLU A 417 -23.38 -13.75 -2.38
N PRO A 418 -22.72 -14.79 -1.81
CA PRO A 418 -21.71 -14.61 -0.76
C PRO A 418 -20.53 -13.75 -1.18
N ILE A 419 -20.15 -13.78 -2.47
CA ILE A 419 -19.01 -12.97 -2.92
C ILE A 419 -19.24 -11.48 -2.64
N ASN A 420 -20.47 -10.99 -2.80
CA ASN A 420 -20.79 -9.59 -2.58
C ASN A 420 -20.57 -9.12 -1.15
N ILE A 421 -20.59 -10.03 -0.19
CA ILE A 421 -20.40 -9.75 1.25
C ILE A 421 -19.12 -10.36 1.82
N THR A 422 -18.23 -10.87 0.97
CA THR A 422 -16.94 -11.46 1.41
C THR A 422 -16.01 -10.35 1.91
N PRO A 423 -15.53 -10.43 3.17
CA PRO A 423 -14.74 -9.38 3.79
C PRO A 423 -13.24 -9.49 3.43
N LEU A 424 -12.91 -9.37 2.14
CA LEU A 424 -11.52 -9.42 1.66
C LEU A 424 -11.08 -8.12 0.98
N GLN A 425 -11.79 -7.02 1.26
CA GLN A 425 -11.36 -5.68 0.83
C GLN A 425 -10.50 -5.04 1.91
N GLY A 426 -9.43 -4.34 1.51
CA GLY A 426 -8.48 -3.72 2.44
C GLY A 426 -7.88 -2.43 1.94
N GLU A 427 -6.71 -2.11 2.45
CA GLU A 427 -5.84 -1.03 1.99
C GLU A 427 -4.53 -1.60 1.42
N ALA A 428 -3.77 -0.79 0.70
CA ALA A 428 -2.51 -1.21 0.09
C ALA A 428 -1.51 -1.71 1.14
N LYS A 429 -0.78 -2.77 0.80
CA LYS A 429 0.32 -3.30 1.62
C LYS A 429 1.69 -2.71 1.23
N GLY A 430 1.75 -1.93 0.14
CA GLY A 430 2.94 -1.24 -0.33
C GLY A 430 4.04 -2.17 -0.84
N SER A 431 5.30 -1.75 -0.64
CA SER A 431 6.51 -2.45 -1.09
C SER A 431 6.98 -3.52 -0.09
N SER A 432 7.73 -4.49 -0.58
CA SER A 432 8.44 -5.47 0.25
C SER A 432 9.70 -4.86 0.90
N THR A 433 10.33 -3.93 0.19
CA THR A 433 11.50 -3.18 0.69
C THR A 433 11.06 -2.08 1.67
N ALA A 434 11.71 -2.01 2.81
CA ALA A 434 11.45 -1.04 3.87
C ALA A 434 11.91 0.38 3.49
N GLY A 435 11.15 1.05 2.61
CA GLY A 435 11.36 2.43 2.20
C GLY A 435 10.71 3.45 3.14
N MET A 436 9.89 4.34 2.58
CA MET A 436 9.09 5.29 3.36
C MET A 436 8.00 4.56 4.15
N LEU A 437 7.89 4.86 5.44
CA LEU A 437 6.83 4.30 6.30
C LEU A 437 5.58 5.18 6.21
N LEU A 438 4.51 4.63 5.67
CA LEU A 438 3.24 5.32 5.44
C LEU A 438 2.08 4.61 6.14
N THR A 439 1.01 5.36 6.39
CA THR A 439 -0.27 4.77 6.84
C THR A 439 -1.35 5.02 5.82
N GLY A 440 -2.20 4.05 5.60
CA GLY A 440 -3.46 4.26 4.89
C GLY A 440 -4.45 5.11 5.70
N ARG A 441 -5.53 5.53 5.08
CA ARG A 441 -6.57 6.35 5.73
C ARG A 441 -7.27 5.64 6.88
N ARG A 442 -7.35 4.29 6.83
CA ARG A 442 -7.92 3.45 7.89
C ARG A 442 -6.91 2.97 8.92
N GLY A 443 -5.63 3.36 8.71
CA GLY A 443 -4.53 3.05 9.60
C GLY A 443 -3.63 1.90 9.18
N GLN A 444 -3.85 1.27 8.02
CA GLN A 444 -2.94 0.25 7.51
C GLN A 444 -1.52 0.78 7.42
N LEU A 445 -0.60 0.19 8.15
CA LEU A 445 0.82 0.52 8.11
C LEU A 445 1.49 -0.23 6.97
N TYR A 446 2.28 0.48 6.14
CA TYR A 446 2.97 -0.12 5.00
C TYR A 446 4.20 0.71 4.58
N TYR A 447 5.07 0.13 3.74
CA TYR A 447 6.19 0.83 3.12
C TYR A 447 5.86 1.23 1.69
N TRP A 448 6.51 2.29 1.21
CA TRP A 448 6.59 2.57 -0.21
C TRP A 448 8.03 2.91 -0.60
N TYR A 449 8.51 2.25 -1.65
CA TYR A 449 9.86 2.45 -2.16
C TYR A 449 9.88 2.32 -3.69
N PRO A 450 10.28 3.38 -4.44
CA PRO A 450 10.15 3.38 -5.91
C PRO A 450 11.08 2.38 -6.59
N PHE A 451 12.17 1.94 -5.94
CA PHE A 451 13.10 0.95 -6.49
C PHE A 451 12.66 -0.51 -6.27
N ASP A 452 11.58 -0.74 -5.54
CA ASP A 452 11.07 -2.08 -5.29
C ASP A 452 10.43 -2.67 -6.55
N LYS A 453 11.01 -3.76 -7.05
CA LYS A 453 10.55 -4.44 -8.27
C LYS A 453 9.26 -5.24 -8.09
N ASP A 454 8.94 -5.62 -6.86
CA ASP A 454 7.73 -6.39 -6.56
C ASP A 454 6.45 -5.56 -6.79
N LEU A 455 6.59 -4.24 -6.88
CA LEU A 455 5.51 -3.34 -7.25
C LEU A 455 5.18 -3.34 -8.76
N GLY A 456 5.94 -4.07 -9.59
CA GLY A 456 5.67 -4.27 -11.02
C GLY A 456 6.03 -3.08 -11.91
N ASN A 457 6.83 -2.13 -11.42
CA ASN A 457 7.28 -0.96 -12.16
C ASN A 457 8.38 -1.31 -13.18
N SER A 458 8.37 -0.61 -14.31
CA SER A 458 9.34 -0.78 -15.40
C SER A 458 10.58 0.12 -15.23
N ASN A 459 10.43 1.22 -14.52
CA ASN A 459 11.49 2.14 -14.13
C ASN A 459 11.26 2.68 -12.71
N TYR A 460 12.17 3.52 -12.21
CA TYR A 460 12.18 4.02 -10.83
C TYR A 460 11.84 5.51 -10.73
N ASN A 461 11.56 6.17 -11.86
CA ASN A 461 11.33 7.62 -11.90
C ASN A 461 10.01 7.99 -11.22
N VAL A 462 10.03 9.13 -10.53
CA VAL A 462 8.91 9.62 -9.72
C VAL A 462 8.58 11.06 -10.11
N ALA A 463 7.35 11.30 -10.50
CA ALA A 463 6.79 12.64 -10.62
C ALA A 463 6.00 12.99 -9.35
N ILE A 464 6.32 14.09 -8.71
CA ILE A 464 5.69 14.53 -7.45
C ILE A 464 4.99 15.86 -7.68
N VAL A 465 3.70 15.92 -7.34
CA VAL A 465 2.89 17.12 -7.52
C VAL A 465 2.29 17.53 -6.18
N GLY A 466 2.49 18.78 -5.77
CA GLY A 466 1.93 19.27 -4.52
C GLY A 466 1.92 20.80 -4.43
N GLN A 467 0.78 21.36 -4.07
CA GLN A 467 0.67 22.80 -3.84
C GLN A 467 1.62 23.29 -2.75
N SER A 468 2.00 24.56 -2.78
CA SER A 468 2.82 25.16 -1.73
C SER A 468 2.16 24.98 -0.36
N GLY A 469 2.96 24.57 0.64
CA GLY A 469 2.50 24.32 2.01
C GLY A 469 1.71 23.00 2.22
N LYS A 470 1.60 22.14 1.20
CA LYS A 470 0.91 20.85 1.29
C LYS A 470 1.82 19.63 1.50
N GLY A 471 3.09 19.86 1.86
CA GLY A 471 4.04 18.81 2.26
C GLY A 471 4.88 18.22 1.13
N LYS A 472 4.93 18.85 -0.08
CA LYS A 472 5.74 18.38 -1.21
C LYS A 472 7.22 18.19 -0.82
N SER A 473 7.87 19.25 -0.30
CA SER A 473 9.29 19.19 0.08
C SER A 473 9.53 18.15 1.16
N VAL A 474 8.68 18.09 2.18
CA VAL A 474 8.74 17.09 3.26
C VAL A 474 8.65 15.65 2.72
N PHE A 475 7.79 15.42 1.72
CA PHE A 475 7.69 14.11 1.07
C PHE A 475 8.95 13.76 0.28
N MET A 476 9.56 14.74 -0.41
CA MET A 476 10.81 14.57 -1.16
C MET A 476 12.00 14.35 -0.23
N GLU A 477 12.09 15.07 0.89
CA GLU A 477 13.12 14.88 1.93
C GLU A 477 13.03 13.48 2.56
N GLU A 478 11.82 13.03 2.91
CA GLU A 478 11.62 11.67 3.43
C GLU A 478 11.96 10.59 2.39
N LEU A 479 11.71 10.85 1.11
CA LEU A 479 12.11 9.96 0.03
C LEU A 479 13.64 9.91 -0.11
N ALA A 480 14.33 11.05 0.01
CA ALA A 480 15.78 11.13 0.04
C ALA A 480 16.36 10.30 1.21
N ALA A 481 15.83 10.50 2.43
CA ALA A 481 16.22 9.73 3.60
C ALA A 481 15.99 8.22 3.40
N SER A 482 14.88 7.83 2.75
CA SER A 482 14.57 6.43 2.49
C SER A 482 15.55 5.76 1.51
N ILE A 483 16.04 6.50 0.51
CA ILE A 483 17.06 6.02 -0.43
C ILE A 483 18.41 5.85 0.30
N MET A 484 18.81 6.82 1.10
CA MET A 484 20.05 6.73 1.89
C MET A 484 20.00 5.60 2.91
N ARG A 485 18.84 5.31 3.49
CA ARG A 485 18.62 4.16 4.36
C ARG A 485 19.01 2.85 3.69
N GLN A 486 18.75 2.71 2.40
CA GLN A 486 19.10 1.53 1.60
C GLN A 486 20.53 1.59 1.03
N LYS A 487 21.40 2.44 1.59
CA LYS A 487 22.76 2.73 1.10
C LYS A 487 22.79 3.29 -0.33
N GLY A 488 21.69 3.88 -0.75
CA GLY A 488 21.62 4.61 -2.02
C GLY A 488 22.33 5.96 -1.93
N ARG A 489 22.53 6.57 -3.08
CA ARG A 489 23.03 7.94 -3.23
C ARG A 489 21.92 8.89 -3.57
N VAL A 490 22.03 10.12 -3.10
CA VAL A 490 21.03 11.16 -3.37
C VAL A 490 21.73 12.43 -3.84
N TYR A 491 21.35 12.89 -5.02
CA TYR A 491 21.74 14.17 -5.58
C TYR A 491 20.51 15.07 -5.68
N VAL A 492 20.53 16.21 -5.01
CA VAL A 492 19.42 17.17 -5.03
C VAL A 492 19.85 18.44 -5.76
N ILE A 493 19.01 18.89 -6.67
CA ILE A 493 19.11 20.25 -7.24
C ILE A 493 17.91 21.06 -6.70
N ASP A 494 18.20 21.95 -5.77
CA ASP A 494 17.23 22.72 -4.99
C ASP A 494 17.20 24.19 -5.43
N VAL A 495 16.03 24.81 -5.24
CA VAL A 495 15.82 26.25 -5.40
C VAL A 495 14.94 26.71 -4.23
N GLY A 496 15.56 27.19 -3.16
CA GLY A 496 14.81 27.68 -1.99
C GLY A 496 15.23 27.09 -0.64
N ARG A 497 16.37 26.41 -0.57
CA ARG A 497 17.00 25.92 0.63
C ARG A 497 16.16 24.89 1.44
N SER A 498 15.30 24.15 0.76
CA SER A 498 14.46 23.15 1.41
C SER A 498 15.31 22.07 2.09
N PHE A 499 16.34 21.56 1.41
CA PHE A 499 17.19 20.46 1.87
C PHE A 499 18.41 20.90 2.74
N GLU A 500 18.55 22.18 3.06
CA GLU A 500 19.74 22.68 3.77
C GLU A 500 19.93 22.05 5.17
N LYS A 501 18.85 21.93 5.94
CA LYS A 501 18.93 21.35 7.29
C LYS A 501 19.19 19.85 7.23
N GLU A 502 18.52 19.17 6.32
CA GLU A 502 18.63 17.74 6.15
C GLU A 502 20.06 17.32 5.76
N VAL A 503 20.66 17.94 4.73
CA VAL A 503 22.01 17.61 4.29
C VAL A 503 23.06 17.89 5.35
N LYS A 504 22.91 18.95 6.12
CA LYS A 504 23.79 19.27 7.25
C LYS A 504 23.63 18.28 8.40
N ASN A 505 22.41 17.83 8.68
CA ASN A 505 22.13 16.85 9.73
C ASN A 505 22.73 15.48 9.38
N PHE A 506 22.67 15.07 8.12
CA PHE A 506 23.17 13.79 7.65
C PHE A 506 24.66 13.82 7.22
N GLY A 507 25.38 14.92 7.48
CA GLY A 507 26.80 15.03 7.15
C GLY A 507 27.09 15.02 5.65
N GLY A 508 26.10 15.35 4.81
CA GLY A 508 26.26 15.44 3.37
C GLY A 508 26.95 16.74 2.92
N GLN A 509 27.06 16.90 1.62
CA GLN A 509 27.70 18.07 0.99
C GLN A 509 26.65 19.07 0.51
N TYR A 510 26.74 20.33 1.00
CA TYR A 510 25.93 21.43 0.54
C TYR A 510 26.74 22.35 -0.38
N ILE A 511 26.30 22.54 -1.61
CA ILE A 511 26.94 23.32 -2.67
C ILE A 511 26.05 24.50 -3.00
N GLU A 512 26.46 25.71 -2.62
CA GLU A 512 25.67 26.93 -2.85
C GLU A 512 26.34 27.85 -3.88
N PHE A 513 25.61 28.16 -4.93
CA PHE A 513 26.02 29.12 -5.95
C PHE A 513 25.69 30.53 -5.51
N ASN A 514 26.69 31.28 -5.02
CA ASN A 514 26.53 32.67 -4.63
C ASN A 514 27.65 33.58 -5.18
N ALA A 515 27.55 34.89 -5.01
CA ALA A 515 28.51 35.84 -5.54
C ALA A 515 29.96 35.62 -5.03
N LYS A 516 30.13 35.01 -3.84
CA LYS A 516 31.42 34.73 -3.18
C LYS A 516 31.94 33.33 -3.48
N SER A 517 31.14 32.45 -4.05
CA SER A 517 31.55 31.08 -4.31
C SER A 517 32.59 31.01 -5.44
N LYS A 518 33.64 30.21 -5.22
CA LYS A 518 34.68 29.90 -6.22
C LYS A 518 34.37 28.59 -6.95
N ILE A 519 33.11 28.33 -7.23
CA ILE A 519 32.66 27.12 -7.89
C ILE A 519 32.94 27.18 -9.39
N CYS A 520 33.55 26.13 -9.94
CA CYS A 520 33.69 25.90 -11.37
C CYS A 520 33.02 24.57 -11.73
N ILE A 521 32.11 24.62 -12.73
CA ILE A 521 31.31 23.51 -13.25
C ILE A 521 31.64 23.22 -14.71
N ASN A 522 32.92 23.24 -15.08
CA ASN A 522 33.34 22.97 -16.44
C ASN A 522 32.83 21.58 -16.91
N PRO A 523 32.01 21.51 -17.96
CA PRO A 523 31.40 20.25 -18.41
C PRO A 523 32.40 19.26 -19.02
N PHE A 524 33.60 19.72 -19.46
CA PHE A 524 34.63 18.86 -20.07
C PHE A 524 35.41 18.05 -19.05
N THR A 525 35.56 18.52 -17.82
CA THR A 525 36.46 17.93 -16.82
C THR A 525 36.15 16.45 -16.52
N ASN A 526 34.89 16.06 -16.52
CA ASN A 526 34.43 14.73 -16.08
C ASN A 526 33.90 13.84 -17.23
N ILE A 527 34.14 14.23 -18.49
CA ILE A 527 33.76 13.41 -19.66
C ILE A 527 34.49 12.07 -19.63
N ILE A 528 33.72 11.01 -19.87
CA ILE A 528 34.21 9.61 -19.88
C ILE A 528 34.00 9.08 -21.29
N PRO A 529 35.11 8.62 -21.94
CA PRO A 529 35.00 7.82 -23.15
C PRO A 529 34.24 6.52 -22.86
N ASP A 530 33.50 6.04 -23.84
CA ASP A 530 32.87 4.72 -23.78
C ASP A 530 33.93 3.57 -23.84
N GLU A 531 33.43 2.33 -23.85
CA GLU A 531 34.33 1.13 -23.93
C GLU A 531 35.16 1.09 -25.20
N THR A 532 34.80 1.82 -26.25
CA THR A 532 35.52 1.94 -27.51
C THR A 532 36.47 3.15 -27.56
N GLY A 533 36.42 4.00 -26.52
CA GLY A 533 37.15 5.26 -26.45
C GLY A 533 36.44 6.43 -27.14
N ASP A 534 35.19 6.25 -27.60
CA ASP A 534 34.38 7.30 -28.21
C ASP A 534 33.75 8.21 -27.15
N VAL A 535 33.66 9.50 -27.42
CA VAL A 535 33.10 10.55 -26.55
C VAL A 535 31.90 11.27 -27.18
N LYS A 536 31.45 10.86 -28.35
CA LYS A 536 30.43 11.56 -29.13
C LYS A 536 29.13 11.71 -28.36
N GLU A 537 28.71 10.68 -27.62
CA GLU A 537 27.50 10.75 -26.81
C GLU A 537 27.59 11.77 -25.69
N GLU A 538 28.71 11.88 -25.00
CA GLU A 538 28.97 12.85 -23.94
C GLU A 538 29.07 14.26 -24.49
N LEU A 539 29.83 14.45 -25.60
CA LEU A 539 29.93 15.75 -26.27
C LEU A 539 28.61 16.23 -26.85
N SER A 540 27.70 15.34 -27.24
CA SER A 540 26.35 15.71 -27.67
C SER A 540 25.55 16.39 -26.56
N LEU A 541 25.75 16.02 -25.29
CA LEU A 541 25.12 16.70 -24.16
C LEU A 541 25.77 18.05 -23.87
N VAL A 542 27.10 18.13 -23.96
CA VAL A 542 27.81 19.40 -23.84
C VAL A 542 27.36 20.37 -24.94
N LYS A 543 27.11 19.86 -26.17
CA LYS A 543 26.55 20.64 -27.29
C LYS A 543 25.22 21.28 -26.90
N LEU A 544 24.29 20.51 -26.25
CA LEU A 544 23.01 21.05 -25.81
C LEU A 544 23.18 22.18 -24.79
N VAL A 545 24.13 22.06 -23.87
CA VAL A 545 24.46 23.12 -22.90
C VAL A 545 24.96 24.38 -23.61
N ILE A 546 25.89 24.24 -24.56
CA ILE A 546 26.44 25.38 -25.31
C ILE A 546 25.38 26.02 -26.21
N ALA A 547 24.54 25.21 -26.86
CA ALA A 547 23.42 25.74 -27.67
C ALA A 547 22.45 26.57 -26.80
N MET A 548 22.17 26.12 -25.58
CA MET A 548 21.33 26.88 -24.65
C MET A 548 22.02 28.16 -24.12
N MET A 549 23.35 28.13 -23.94
CA MET A 549 24.11 29.34 -23.62
C MET A 549 24.04 30.38 -24.76
N ALA A 550 24.14 29.92 -26.01
CA ALA A 550 24.12 30.80 -27.19
C ALA A 550 22.73 31.35 -27.51
N ALA A 551 21.67 30.57 -27.27
CA ALA A 551 20.30 30.95 -27.65
C ALA A 551 19.26 30.40 -26.64
N PRO A 552 19.20 30.96 -25.41
CA PRO A 552 18.40 30.37 -24.32
C PRO A 552 16.88 30.43 -24.53
N LYS A 553 16.38 31.32 -25.39
CA LYS A 553 14.93 31.49 -25.63
C LYS A 553 14.43 30.82 -26.90
N GLU A 554 15.11 31.03 -28.01
CA GLU A 554 14.67 30.61 -29.33
C GLU A 554 15.32 29.29 -29.80
N GLY A 555 16.40 28.88 -29.12
CA GLY A 555 17.26 27.75 -29.53
C GLY A 555 18.17 28.17 -30.69
N THR A 556 19.15 27.27 -30.96
CA THR A 556 20.08 27.40 -32.08
C THR A 556 19.45 26.86 -33.37
N THR A 557 19.98 27.31 -34.51
CA THR A 557 19.64 26.77 -35.84
C THR A 557 20.42 25.48 -36.10
N ASP A 558 19.98 24.66 -37.05
CA ASP A 558 20.68 23.43 -37.45
C ASP A 558 22.13 23.71 -37.91
N TYR A 559 22.37 24.87 -38.50
CA TYR A 559 23.70 25.31 -38.88
C TYR A 559 24.56 25.63 -37.66
N GLU A 560 24.02 26.42 -36.70
CA GLU A 560 24.74 26.72 -35.45
C GLU A 560 25.04 25.44 -34.64
N ASP A 561 24.10 24.51 -34.61
CA ASP A 561 24.29 23.19 -33.94
C ASP A 561 25.43 22.40 -34.58
N SER A 562 25.52 22.38 -35.90
CA SER A 562 26.61 21.70 -36.65
C SER A 562 27.98 22.34 -36.38
N ILE A 563 28.03 23.66 -36.31
CA ILE A 563 29.27 24.39 -35.99
C ILE A 563 29.69 24.14 -34.53
N ILE A 564 28.76 24.16 -33.57
CA ILE A 564 29.09 23.81 -32.17
C ILE A 564 29.65 22.41 -32.09
N GLU A 565 29.05 21.44 -32.79
CA GLU A 565 29.48 20.06 -32.79
C GLU A 565 30.91 19.91 -33.36
N GLN A 566 31.20 20.58 -34.48
CA GLN A 566 32.57 20.60 -35.06
C GLN A 566 33.58 21.21 -34.09
N GLY A 567 33.26 22.38 -33.49
CA GLY A 567 34.14 23.02 -32.53
C GLY A 567 34.38 22.15 -31.28
N LEU A 568 33.38 21.49 -30.78
CA LEU A 568 33.52 20.57 -29.67
C LEU A 568 34.42 19.41 -29.96
N MET A 569 34.30 18.80 -31.14
CA MET A 569 35.14 17.67 -31.55
C MET A 569 36.61 18.09 -31.72
N GLU A 570 36.86 19.23 -32.35
CA GLU A 570 38.21 19.72 -32.58
C GLU A 570 38.88 20.14 -31.26
N VAL A 571 38.22 20.91 -30.42
CA VAL A 571 38.71 21.33 -29.09
C VAL A 571 38.96 20.13 -28.18
N TRP A 572 38.06 19.12 -28.21
CA TRP A 572 38.26 17.90 -27.46
C TRP A 572 39.47 17.09 -27.92
N GLN A 573 39.69 16.99 -29.25
CA GLN A 573 40.86 16.29 -29.78
C GLN A 573 42.16 16.99 -29.39
N GLU A 574 42.20 18.31 -29.27
CA GLU A 574 43.37 19.09 -28.91
C GLU A 574 43.62 19.07 -27.39
N LYS A 575 42.58 19.28 -26.53
CA LYS A 575 42.74 19.55 -25.09
C LYS A 575 42.14 18.50 -24.18
N GLY A 576 41.24 17.67 -24.71
CA GLY A 576 40.56 16.64 -23.93
C GLY A 576 39.85 17.21 -22.70
N ARG A 577 40.04 16.59 -21.52
CA ARG A 577 39.47 17.02 -20.25
C ARG A 577 39.98 18.38 -19.71
N ASN A 578 41.01 18.92 -20.30
CA ASN A 578 41.54 20.23 -19.95
C ASN A 578 40.91 21.35 -20.79
N ALA A 579 40.03 21.03 -21.72
CA ALA A 579 39.21 22.00 -22.43
C ALA A 579 38.28 22.76 -21.50
N ASP A 580 37.97 23.99 -21.84
CA ASP A 580 36.95 24.79 -21.18
C ASP A 580 36.11 25.59 -22.18
N LEU A 581 35.19 26.38 -21.70
CA LEU A 581 34.30 27.12 -22.60
C LEU A 581 34.99 28.23 -23.33
N GLN A 582 36.06 28.82 -22.77
CA GLN A 582 36.87 29.80 -23.47
C GLN A 582 37.49 29.21 -24.73
N ASP A 583 37.94 27.97 -24.68
CA ASP A 583 38.54 27.31 -25.85
C ASP A 583 37.56 27.16 -27.02
N ILE A 584 36.26 26.88 -26.70
CA ILE A 584 35.20 26.84 -27.71
C ILE A 584 34.94 28.23 -28.29
N ILE A 585 34.92 29.25 -27.42
CA ILE A 585 34.72 30.64 -27.86
C ILE A 585 35.85 31.06 -28.78
N ASP A 586 37.10 30.78 -28.42
CA ASP A 586 38.27 31.15 -29.22
C ASP A 586 38.25 30.39 -30.56
N TRP A 587 37.89 29.11 -30.58
CA TRP A 587 37.74 28.32 -31.80
C TRP A 587 36.64 28.96 -32.72
N LEU A 588 35.46 29.29 -32.18
CA LEU A 588 34.37 29.91 -32.92
C LEU A 588 34.73 31.29 -33.48
N LEU A 589 35.51 32.09 -32.77
CA LEU A 589 35.95 33.39 -33.21
C LEU A 589 36.98 33.30 -34.33
N LYS A 590 37.90 32.31 -34.23
CA LYS A 590 38.96 32.03 -35.23
C LYS A 590 38.34 31.46 -36.52
N GLU A 591 37.46 30.47 -36.44
CA GLU A 591 36.79 29.92 -37.61
C GLU A 591 35.82 30.91 -38.21
N GLY A 592 35.25 31.78 -37.39
CA GLY A 592 34.33 32.90 -37.77
C GLY A 592 35.03 34.00 -38.56
N GLU A 593 36.35 33.97 -38.73
CA GLU A 593 37.02 34.87 -39.71
C GLU A 593 36.60 34.53 -41.14
N LYS A 594 36.18 33.28 -41.39
CA LYS A 594 35.72 32.78 -42.68
C LYS A 594 34.21 32.90 -42.89
N ASP A 595 33.44 32.98 -41.78
CA ASP A 595 31.98 32.98 -41.80
C ASP A 595 31.40 33.88 -40.70
N ASP A 596 30.60 34.88 -41.09
CA ASP A 596 30.03 35.85 -40.16
C ASP A 596 28.99 35.25 -39.18
N ALA A 597 28.33 34.16 -39.55
CA ALA A 597 27.37 33.47 -38.68
C ALA A 597 28.12 32.75 -37.52
N THR A 598 29.21 32.10 -37.79
CA THR A 598 30.09 31.45 -36.79
C THR A 598 30.68 32.48 -35.84
N LYS A 599 31.11 33.63 -36.37
CA LYS A 599 31.62 34.74 -35.55
C LYS A 599 30.54 35.33 -34.61
N LYS A 600 29.30 35.43 -35.06
CA LYS A 600 28.17 35.87 -34.24
C LYS A 600 27.89 34.88 -33.13
N LEU A 601 27.99 33.57 -33.40
CA LEU A 601 27.81 32.52 -32.42
C LEU A 601 28.84 32.62 -31.28
N GLY A 602 30.13 32.81 -31.61
CA GLY A 602 31.17 33.01 -30.60
C GLY A 602 30.93 34.26 -29.75
N LYS A 603 30.45 35.37 -30.38
CA LYS A 603 30.06 36.60 -29.66
C LYS A 603 28.85 36.42 -28.73
N LYS A 604 27.87 35.57 -29.07
CA LYS A 604 26.75 35.23 -28.19
C LYS A 604 27.21 34.56 -26.89
N LEU A 605 28.30 33.85 -26.91
CA LEU A 605 28.89 33.18 -25.76
C LEU A 605 29.79 34.05 -24.88
N TYR A 606 30.03 35.33 -25.24
CA TYR A 606 30.93 36.23 -24.53
C TYR A 606 30.71 36.28 -23.01
N SER A 607 29.46 36.29 -22.57
CA SER A 607 29.13 36.37 -21.13
C SER A 607 29.67 35.20 -20.31
N TYR A 608 30.02 34.11 -20.95
CA TYR A 608 30.50 32.85 -20.34
C TYR A 608 32.02 32.64 -20.54
N GLY A 609 32.68 33.48 -21.34
CA GLY A 609 34.14 33.49 -21.50
C GLY A 609 34.83 34.11 -20.30
N ASN A 610 36.17 34.07 -20.30
CA ASN A 610 37.01 34.52 -19.17
C ASN A 610 36.70 35.93 -18.70
N ASP A 611 36.45 36.84 -19.64
CA ASP A 611 36.14 38.27 -19.38
C ASP A 611 34.63 38.53 -19.15
N GLY A 612 33.82 37.46 -19.26
CA GLY A 612 32.38 37.55 -19.12
C GLY A 612 31.89 37.43 -17.67
N THR A 613 30.68 37.87 -17.41
CA THR A 613 30.06 37.89 -16.07
C THR A 613 30.02 36.51 -15.40
N TYR A 614 29.84 35.46 -16.20
CA TYR A 614 29.67 34.11 -15.73
C TYR A 614 30.89 33.21 -16.00
N GLY A 615 31.96 33.73 -16.56
CA GLY A 615 33.16 32.95 -16.94
C GLY A 615 33.79 32.15 -15.82
N LYS A 616 33.76 32.70 -14.60
CA LYS A 616 34.26 32.02 -13.41
C LYS A 616 33.63 30.64 -13.14
N TYR A 617 32.40 30.38 -13.62
CA TYR A 617 31.71 29.12 -13.40
C TYR A 617 32.09 28.04 -14.41
N PHE A 618 32.57 28.38 -15.59
CA PHE A 618 32.72 27.45 -16.71
C PHE A 618 34.14 27.29 -17.22
N ASN A 619 35.05 28.19 -16.87
CA ASN A 619 36.40 28.19 -17.36
C ASN A 619 37.39 27.72 -16.25
N GLY A 620 38.33 26.87 -16.64
CA GLY A 620 39.23 26.16 -15.74
C GLY A 620 38.75 24.75 -15.40
N LYS A 621 39.38 24.11 -14.42
CA LYS A 621 39.03 22.74 -14.02
C LYS A 621 37.85 22.73 -13.03
N ALA A 622 36.90 21.85 -13.27
CA ALA A 622 35.78 21.70 -12.31
C ALA A 622 36.31 21.32 -10.93
N ASN A 623 35.81 21.99 -9.90
CA ASN A 623 36.26 21.85 -8.51
C ASN A 623 35.18 21.34 -7.55
N ILE A 624 34.02 20.91 -8.09
CA ILE A 624 32.99 20.26 -7.30
C ILE A 624 33.38 18.78 -7.11
N ASN A 625 33.38 18.37 -5.85
CA ASN A 625 33.64 16.98 -5.49
C ASN A 625 32.30 16.27 -5.16
N PHE A 626 31.98 15.21 -5.91
CA PHE A 626 30.79 14.37 -5.70
C PHE A 626 31.10 13.09 -4.91
N ASN A 627 31.88 13.18 -3.83
CA ASN A 627 32.29 11.99 -3.07
C ASN A 627 31.34 11.61 -1.94
N ALA A 628 30.49 12.55 -1.48
CA ALA A 628 29.44 12.25 -0.51
C ALA A 628 28.29 11.48 -1.14
N ASP A 629 27.63 10.63 -0.35
CA ASP A 629 26.43 9.92 -0.79
C ASP A 629 25.17 10.80 -0.78
N PHE A 630 25.21 11.94 -0.08
CA PHE A 630 24.16 12.96 -0.11
C PHE A 630 24.74 14.32 -0.48
N ILE A 631 24.31 14.84 -1.62
CA ILE A 631 24.77 16.12 -2.16
C ILE A 631 23.59 16.99 -2.54
N VAL A 632 23.55 18.20 -2.02
CA VAL A 632 22.54 19.20 -2.34
C VAL A 632 23.19 20.38 -3.02
N THR A 633 22.68 20.75 -4.21
CA THR A 633 23.09 21.93 -4.96
C THR A 633 22.01 22.98 -4.90
N GLU A 634 22.29 24.12 -4.29
CA GLU A 634 21.38 25.26 -4.18
C GLU A 634 21.64 26.29 -5.28
N LEU A 635 20.64 26.54 -6.12
CA LEU A 635 20.71 27.44 -7.26
C LEU A 635 19.90 28.74 -7.08
N GLY A 636 19.28 28.97 -5.92
CA GLY A 636 18.31 30.06 -5.70
C GLY A 636 18.86 31.48 -5.84
N GLU A 637 20.18 31.68 -5.66
CA GLU A 637 20.81 32.96 -5.86
C GLU A 637 21.10 33.31 -7.34
N LEU A 638 21.15 32.30 -8.20
CA LEU A 638 21.26 32.50 -9.66
C LEU A 638 19.88 32.86 -10.22
N LYS A 639 19.84 33.79 -11.18
CA LYS A 639 18.58 34.28 -11.77
C LYS A 639 18.60 34.24 -13.29
N GLY A 640 17.49 33.87 -13.91
CA GLY A 640 17.34 33.87 -15.38
C GLY A 640 18.13 32.73 -16.02
N SER A 641 18.59 32.92 -17.25
CA SER A 641 19.24 31.86 -18.07
C SER A 641 20.45 31.20 -17.43
N ILE A 642 21.21 31.90 -16.57
CA ILE A 642 22.36 31.32 -15.90
C ILE A 642 21.94 30.22 -14.90
N GLN A 643 20.79 30.36 -14.24
CA GLN A 643 20.26 29.35 -13.36
C GLN A 643 19.90 28.06 -14.13
N ASP A 644 19.29 28.20 -15.31
CA ASP A 644 18.89 27.08 -16.16
C ASP A 644 20.13 26.38 -16.77
N ILE A 645 21.15 27.15 -17.15
CA ILE A 645 22.43 26.61 -17.64
C ILE A 645 23.17 25.85 -16.52
N ALA A 646 23.29 26.46 -15.34
CA ALA A 646 23.91 25.81 -14.18
C ALA A 646 23.16 24.50 -13.81
N PHE A 647 21.85 24.51 -13.89
CA PHE A 647 21.02 23.32 -13.71
C PHE A 647 21.40 22.20 -14.68
N LEU A 648 21.47 22.50 -16.00
CA LEU A 648 21.81 21.48 -17.00
C LEU A 648 23.24 20.95 -16.82
N VAL A 649 24.20 21.82 -16.52
CA VAL A 649 25.60 21.40 -16.27
C VAL A 649 25.67 20.52 -15.02
N MET A 650 24.95 20.87 -13.95
CA MET A 650 24.89 20.04 -12.74
C MET A 650 24.26 18.68 -13.04
N MET A 651 23.18 18.62 -13.81
CA MET A 651 22.57 17.36 -14.25
C MET A 651 23.58 16.50 -15.05
N LEU A 652 24.34 17.11 -15.97
CA LEU A 652 25.37 16.42 -16.73
C LEU A 652 26.47 15.84 -15.81
N MET A 653 26.96 16.64 -14.86
CA MET A 653 27.98 16.20 -13.91
C MET A 653 27.47 15.07 -12.99
N VAL A 654 26.21 15.16 -12.54
CA VAL A 654 25.55 14.07 -11.77
C VAL A 654 25.46 12.80 -12.61
N GLN A 655 25.00 12.92 -13.88
CA GLN A 655 24.95 11.77 -14.78
C GLN A 655 26.31 11.11 -14.94
N GLN A 656 27.38 11.89 -15.20
CA GLN A 656 28.74 11.40 -15.33
C GLN A 656 29.20 10.65 -14.06
N LYS A 657 28.85 11.20 -12.88
CA LYS A 657 29.17 10.56 -11.61
C LYS A 657 28.40 9.25 -11.39
N VAL A 658 27.12 9.21 -11.72
CA VAL A 658 26.29 7.99 -11.64
C VAL A 658 26.85 6.89 -12.55
N MET A 659 27.30 7.26 -13.76
CA MET A 659 27.89 6.29 -14.71
C MET A 659 29.26 5.78 -14.28
N GLN A 660 30.03 6.54 -13.49
CA GLN A 660 31.32 6.12 -12.90
C GLN A 660 31.15 5.23 -11.66
N GLY A 661 29.98 5.29 -11.02
CA GLY A 661 29.69 4.61 -9.76
C GLY A 661 29.41 3.12 -9.90
N ASP A 662 29.16 2.48 -8.76
CA ASP A 662 28.68 1.09 -8.72
C ASP A 662 27.29 1.01 -9.33
N ARG A 663 27.14 0.22 -10.39
CA ARG A 663 25.85 -0.02 -11.09
C ARG A 663 24.79 -0.72 -10.22
N SER A 664 25.21 -1.32 -9.11
CA SER A 664 24.30 -1.98 -8.17
C SER A 664 23.67 -1.02 -7.15
N GLN A 665 24.30 0.14 -6.93
CA GLN A 665 23.88 1.13 -5.95
C GLN A 665 22.73 2.00 -6.49
N GLU A 666 21.66 2.06 -5.75
CA GLU A 666 20.49 2.90 -6.07
C GLU A 666 20.84 4.39 -5.96
N THR A 667 20.40 5.18 -6.92
CA THR A 667 20.71 6.60 -6.95
C THR A 667 19.46 7.42 -7.23
N GLY A 668 19.06 8.27 -6.28
CA GLY A 668 17.99 9.26 -6.45
C GLY A 668 18.53 10.59 -6.94
N ILE A 669 17.97 11.14 -8.00
CA ILE A 669 18.28 12.49 -8.49
C ILE A 669 17.01 13.32 -8.34
N ILE A 670 17.00 14.19 -7.35
CA ILE A 670 15.84 14.98 -6.93
C ILE A 670 15.94 16.37 -7.50
N ILE A 671 14.89 16.81 -8.19
CA ILE A 671 14.79 18.16 -8.74
C ILE A 671 13.53 18.81 -8.18
N ASP A 672 13.68 19.82 -7.35
CA ASP A 672 12.54 20.67 -6.96
C ASP A 672 12.25 21.72 -8.04
N GLU A 673 10.97 22.01 -8.26
CA GLU A 673 10.46 22.91 -9.31
C GLU A 673 10.94 22.54 -10.74
N ALA A 674 10.97 21.22 -11.05
CA ALA A 674 11.51 20.68 -12.28
C ALA A 674 10.86 21.23 -13.56
N ALA A 675 9.54 21.47 -13.55
CA ALA A 675 8.82 21.91 -14.74
C ALA A 675 9.32 23.27 -15.27
N ASP A 676 9.74 24.18 -14.37
CA ASP A 676 10.29 25.47 -14.76
C ASP A 676 11.66 25.36 -15.41
N LYS A 677 12.45 24.36 -15.03
CA LYS A 677 13.81 24.12 -15.52
C LYS A 677 13.87 23.43 -16.88
N LEU A 678 12.77 22.80 -17.29
CA LEU A 678 12.69 21.98 -18.52
C LEU A 678 11.96 22.68 -19.68
N LYS A 679 11.81 24.01 -19.64
CA LYS A 679 11.06 24.79 -20.63
C LYS A 679 11.79 25.03 -21.97
N GLY A 680 13.08 24.76 -22.08
CA GLY A 680 13.87 25.01 -23.29
C GLY A 680 13.53 24.05 -24.45
N LYS A 681 13.83 24.47 -25.70
CA LYS A 681 13.63 23.68 -26.93
C LYS A 681 14.28 22.28 -26.86
N HIS A 682 15.45 22.20 -26.24
CA HIS A 682 16.22 20.95 -26.10
C HIS A 682 15.96 20.20 -24.79
N GLY A 683 14.99 20.65 -23.99
CA GLY A 683 14.69 20.05 -22.69
C GLY A 683 14.19 18.61 -22.79
N ALA A 684 13.37 18.30 -23.80
CA ALA A 684 12.87 16.94 -24.01
C ALA A 684 14.00 15.95 -24.35
N ASP A 685 14.83 16.30 -25.35
CA ASP A 685 15.93 15.43 -25.81
C ASP A 685 16.97 15.22 -24.70
N PHE A 686 17.23 16.26 -23.90
CA PHE A 686 18.12 16.17 -22.76
C PHE A 686 17.57 15.20 -21.70
N ILE A 687 16.30 15.37 -21.29
CA ILE A 687 15.68 14.54 -20.25
C ILE A 687 15.55 13.09 -20.71
N GLU A 688 15.14 12.83 -21.94
CA GLU A 688 15.06 11.45 -22.46
C GLU A 688 16.43 10.78 -22.49
N GLY A 689 17.43 11.50 -22.98
CA GLY A 689 18.82 11.04 -22.98
C GLY A 689 19.34 10.75 -21.56
N PHE A 690 19.06 11.65 -20.62
CA PHE A 690 19.43 11.54 -19.22
C PHE A 690 18.78 10.31 -18.55
N ILE A 691 17.45 10.20 -18.61
CA ILE A 691 16.69 9.09 -18.01
C ILE A 691 17.18 7.74 -18.53
N ARG A 692 17.36 7.62 -19.85
CA ARG A 692 17.83 6.38 -20.49
C ARG A 692 19.20 5.92 -19.96
N ARG A 693 20.10 6.86 -19.69
CA ARG A 693 21.45 6.55 -19.20
C ARG A 693 21.46 6.22 -17.71
N VAL A 694 20.82 7.05 -16.91
CA VAL A 694 20.76 6.90 -15.45
C VAL A 694 20.05 5.60 -15.04
N ARG A 695 18.98 5.21 -15.74
CA ARG A 695 18.27 3.94 -15.52
C ARG A 695 19.19 2.70 -15.61
N LYS A 696 20.17 2.68 -16.53
CA LYS A 696 21.11 1.56 -16.68
C LYS A 696 21.97 1.33 -15.42
N ASN A 697 22.10 2.34 -14.56
CA ASN A 697 22.86 2.33 -13.32
C ASN A 697 21.96 2.43 -12.08
N LYS A 698 20.75 1.86 -12.11
CA LYS A 698 19.76 1.95 -11.03
C LYS A 698 19.49 3.38 -10.54
N GLY A 699 19.52 4.35 -11.43
CA GLY A 699 19.18 5.72 -11.10
C GLY A 699 17.68 6.01 -11.31
N ALA A 700 17.13 6.88 -10.47
CA ALA A 700 15.79 7.39 -10.54
C ALA A 700 15.80 8.91 -10.63
N LEU A 701 15.08 9.47 -11.60
CA LEU A 701 14.78 10.89 -11.65
C LEU A 701 13.51 11.16 -10.85
N ILE A 702 13.61 12.00 -9.83
CA ILE A 702 12.54 12.37 -8.91
C ILE A 702 12.27 13.85 -9.08
N MET A 703 11.09 14.19 -9.60
CA MET A 703 10.77 15.55 -10.01
C MET A 703 9.59 16.11 -9.23
N GLY A 704 9.80 17.25 -8.58
CA GLY A 704 8.77 18.00 -7.88
C GLY A 704 8.22 19.16 -8.72
N THR A 705 6.90 19.38 -8.65
CA THR A 705 6.25 20.59 -9.18
C THR A 705 5.01 20.96 -8.35
N GLN A 706 4.49 22.17 -8.51
CA GLN A 706 3.35 22.65 -7.71
C GLN A 706 2.01 22.19 -8.26
N ASN A 707 1.85 22.14 -9.57
CA ASN A 707 0.58 21.76 -10.20
C ASN A 707 0.80 20.66 -11.24
N LEU A 708 -0.16 19.75 -11.36
CA LEU A 708 -0.10 18.70 -12.37
C LEU A 708 -0.04 19.26 -13.80
N SER A 709 -0.66 20.44 -14.04
CA SER A 709 -0.61 21.13 -15.31
C SER A 709 0.80 21.58 -15.73
N ASP A 710 1.69 21.76 -14.77
CA ASP A 710 3.05 22.24 -15.03
C ASP A 710 3.86 21.22 -15.83
N PHE A 711 3.61 19.92 -15.63
CA PHE A 711 4.20 18.86 -16.44
C PHE A 711 3.79 18.93 -17.93
N TYR A 712 2.66 19.53 -18.23
CA TYR A 712 2.18 19.71 -19.62
C TYR A 712 2.51 21.09 -20.20
N SER A 713 3.33 21.87 -19.50
CA SER A 713 3.69 23.25 -19.91
C SER A 713 4.81 23.30 -20.94
N SER A 714 5.62 22.24 -21.07
CA SER A 714 6.72 22.13 -22.02
C SER A 714 6.94 20.66 -22.44
N SER A 715 7.56 20.47 -23.62
CA SER A 715 7.88 19.13 -24.12
C SER A 715 8.84 18.36 -23.19
N GLY A 716 9.78 19.06 -22.55
CA GLY A 716 10.72 18.44 -21.60
C GLY A 716 10.05 17.95 -20.33
N ALA A 717 9.14 18.74 -19.76
CA ALA A 717 8.37 18.35 -18.58
C ALA A 717 7.39 17.19 -18.89
N GLU A 718 6.75 17.23 -20.07
CA GLU A 718 5.86 16.16 -20.53
C GLU A 718 6.64 14.85 -20.76
N ALA A 719 7.79 14.91 -21.43
CA ALA A 719 8.68 13.75 -21.59
C ALA A 719 9.12 13.15 -20.25
N ALA A 720 9.42 13.98 -19.28
CA ALA A 720 9.79 13.57 -17.95
C ALA A 720 8.63 12.83 -17.23
N LEU A 721 7.41 13.34 -17.30
CA LEU A 721 6.22 12.67 -16.75
C LEU A 721 5.96 11.34 -17.44
N MET A 722 6.02 11.29 -18.78
CA MET A 722 5.75 10.08 -19.57
C MET A 722 6.79 8.96 -19.32
N ASN A 723 7.98 9.33 -18.87
CA ASN A 723 9.03 8.40 -18.48
C ASN A 723 9.06 8.10 -16.97
N SER A 724 8.03 8.52 -16.22
CA SER A 724 7.89 8.22 -14.80
C SER A 724 6.84 7.15 -14.58
N ASP A 725 7.22 6.01 -13.97
CA ASP A 725 6.27 4.96 -13.59
C ASP A 725 5.45 5.35 -12.36
N TRP A 726 5.97 6.27 -11.55
CA TRP A 726 5.32 6.74 -10.34
C TRP A 726 4.86 8.18 -10.47
N LEU A 727 3.58 8.42 -10.16
CA LEU A 727 3.01 9.75 -9.99
C LEU A 727 2.47 9.89 -8.56
N CYS A 728 3.11 10.76 -7.77
CA CYS A 728 2.75 11.06 -6.39
C CYS A 728 2.04 12.41 -6.33
N CYS A 729 0.72 12.40 -6.11
CA CYS A 729 -0.09 13.59 -6.02
C CYS A 729 -0.45 13.91 -4.56
N LEU A 730 0.12 14.97 -4.03
CA LEU A 730 -0.38 15.62 -2.82
C LEU A 730 -1.60 16.49 -3.17
N SER A 731 -2.14 17.22 -2.20
CA SER A 731 -3.35 18.02 -2.39
C SER A 731 -3.27 18.94 -3.63
N GLN A 732 -4.30 18.86 -4.49
CA GLN A 732 -4.45 19.62 -5.72
C GLN A 732 -5.81 20.33 -5.75
N LYS A 733 -5.94 21.42 -6.52
CA LYS A 733 -7.24 22.08 -6.72
C LYS A 733 -8.15 21.22 -7.59
N PRO A 734 -9.40 20.93 -7.15
CA PRO A 734 -10.34 20.12 -7.93
C PRO A 734 -10.56 20.64 -9.36
N GLU A 735 -10.55 21.97 -9.55
CA GLU A 735 -10.75 22.60 -10.85
C GLU A 735 -9.59 22.26 -11.81
N ALA A 736 -8.36 22.21 -11.30
CA ALA A 736 -7.18 21.85 -12.10
C ALA A 736 -7.23 20.39 -12.56
N ILE A 737 -7.65 19.47 -11.67
CA ILE A 737 -7.82 18.06 -11.99
C ILE A 737 -8.91 17.87 -13.05
N ALA A 738 -10.07 18.52 -12.87
CA ALA A 738 -11.20 18.44 -13.81
C ALA A 738 -10.83 18.99 -15.20
N LEU A 739 -10.03 20.04 -15.27
CA LEU A 739 -9.59 20.67 -16.51
C LEU A 739 -8.64 19.77 -17.31
N LEU A 740 -7.70 19.12 -16.63
CA LEU A 740 -6.78 18.17 -17.25
C LEU A 740 -7.50 16.93 -17.76
N LYS A 741 -8.46 16.41 -17.00
CA LYS A 741 -9.29 15.27 -17.43
C LYS A 741 -10.10 15.61 -18.70
N LYS A 742 -10.71 16.81 -18.76
CA LYS A 742 -11.46 17.27 -19.94
C LYS A 742 -10.58 17.44 -21.18
N SER A 743 -9.31 17.80 -21.02
CA SER A 743 -8.36 17.94 -22.13
C SER A 743 -7.79 16.61 -22.64
N ASP A 744 -8.21 15.47 -22.07
CA ASP A 744 -7.71 14.09 -22.33
C ASP A 744 -6.19 13.92 -22.11
N LYS A 745 -5.57 14.88 -21.42
CA LYS A 745 -4.14 14.82 -21.07
C LYS A 745 -3.86 13.97 -19.85
N PHE A 746 -4.87 13.78 -18.97
CA PHE A 746 -4.75 13.00 -17.74
C PHE A 746 -5.89 11.99 -17.65
N ARG A 747 -5.58 10.73 -17.94
CA ARG A 747 -6.57 9.66 -17.97
C ARG A 747 -6.67 8.96 -16.63
N ILE A 748 -7.72 9.28 -15.88
CA ILE A 748 -8.08 8.64 -14.61
C ILE A 748 -9.57 8.28 -14.59
N SER A 749 -9.91 7.21 -13.86
CA SER A 749 -11.31 6.85 -13.62
C SER A 749 -12.02 7.89 -12.74
N ASP A 750 -13.35 7.90 -12.75
CA ASP A 750 -14.13 8.79 -11.87
C ASP A 750 -13.88 8.51 -10.38
N GLY A 751 -13.62 7.24 -10.02
CA GLY A 751 -13.24 6.86 -8.65
C GLY A 751 -11.87 7.42 -8.26
N GLN A 752 -10.89 7.30 -9.13
CA GLN A 752 -9.55 7.87 -8.90
C GLN A 752 -9.58 9.41 -8.83
N GLN A 753 -10.41 10.06 -9.66
CA GLN A 753 -10.60 11.51 -9.59
C GLN A 753 -11.12 11.95 -8.22
N LYS A 754 -12.23 11.35 -7.75
CA LYS A 754 -12.80 11.64 -6.43
C LYS A 754 -11.80 11.38 -5.30
N LEU A 755 -11.00 10.31 -5.44
CA LEU A 755 -9.97 9.99 -4.47
C LEU A 755 -8.88 11.07 -4.45
N LEU A 756 -8.40 11.51 -5.62
CA LEU A 756 -7.40 12.57 -5.75
C LEU A 756 -7.91 13.92 -5.23
N GLU A 757 -9.17 14.29 -5.54
CA GLU A 757 -9.81 15.51 -5.04
C GLU A 757 -9.96 15.52 -3.51
N SER A 758 -9.98 14.34 -2.88
CA SER A 758 -10.11 14.19 -1.43
C SER A 758 -8.77 14.18 -0.68
N VAL A 759 -7.63 14.20 -1.41
CA VAL A 759 -6.29 14.23 -0.79
C VAL A 759 -6.06 15.58 -0.10
N ASP A 760 -5.74 15.56 1.18
CA ASP A 760 -5.46 16.77 1.95
C ASP A 760 -4.31 16.59 2.93
N THR A 761 -3.80 17.69 3.44
CA THR A 761 -2.72 17.74 4.42
C THR A 761 -3.23 18.40 5.68
N LYS A 762 -3.05 17.75 6.82
CA LYS A 762 -3.35 18.31 8.13
C LYS A 762 -2.03 18.70 8.81
N GLN A 763 -1.78 20.00 8.86
CA GLN A 763 -0.52 20.53 9.37
C GLN A 763 -0.20 20.01 10.79
N GLY A 764 1.00 19.51 10.99
CA GLY A 764 1.46 18.93 12.25
C GLY A 764 0.97 17.52 12.55
N GLU A 765 0.07 16.95 11.71
CA GLU A 765 -0.41 15.58 11.90
C GLU A 765 0.03 14.66 10.75
N TYR A 766 -0.27 15.01 9.50
CA TYR A 766 0.10 14.21 8.33
C TYR A 766 0.06 15.01 7.03
N ALA A 767 0.82 14.54 6.03
CA ALA A 767 0.64 14.91 4.63
C ALA A 767 0.10 13.69 3.87
N GLU A 768 -1.06 13.85 3.19
CA GLU A 768 -1.57 12.77 2.33
C GLU A 768 -0.98 12.86 0.94
N VAL A 769 -0.73 11.69 0.36
CA VAL A 769 -0.28 11.52 -1.01
C VAL A 769 -1.06 10.40 -1.68
N MET A 770 -1.54 10.64 -2.88
CA MET A 770 -2.03 9.58 -3.77
C MET A 770 -0.87 9.13 -4.65
N ILE A 771 -0.45 7.90 -4.47
CA ILE A 771 0.64 7.27 -5.23
C ILE A 771 0.01 6.41 -6.32
N MET A 772 0.30 6.73 -7.57
CA MET A 772 -0.19 6.03 -8.75
C MET A 772 0.99 5.41 -9.49
N GLY A 773 0.89 4.13 -9.81
CA GLY A 773 1.90 3.40 -10.58
C GLY A 773 1.45 1.97 -10.87
N SER A 774 1.97 1.35 -11.93
CA SER A 774 1.68 -0.04 -12.33
C SER A 774 0.19 -0.42 -12.36
N GLY A 775 -0.68 0.54 -12.72
CA GLY A 775 -2.14 0.35 -12.77
C GLY A 775 -2.86 0.39 -11.43
N GLN A 776 -2.15 0.65 -10.34
CA GLN A 776 -2.70 0.79 -9.00
C GLN A 776 -2.66 2.24 -8.52
N ALA A 777 -3.59 2.58 -7.63
CA ALA A 777 -3.60 3.85 -6.92
C ALA A 777 -3.77 3.59 -5.43
N MET A 778 -2.89 4.16 -4.60
CA MET A 778 -2.93 4.02 -3.15
C MET A 778 -2.86 5.40 -2.48
N ILE A 779 -3.51 5.54 -1.34
CA ILE A 779 -3.37 6.73 -0.50
C ILE A 779 -2.44 6.40 0.66
N GLY A 780 -1.41 7.25 0.81
CA GLY A 780 -0.51 7.22 1.96
C GLY A 780 -0.61 8.50 2.78
N ARG A 781 -0.57 8.36 4.09
CA ARG A 781 -0.33 9.45 5.03
C ARG A 781 1.10 9.38 5.51
N LEU A 782 1.89 10.37 5.17
CA LEU A 782 3.20 10.57 5.75
C LEU A 782 3.00 11.21 7.12
N ILE A 783 3.25 10.42 8.16
CA ILE A 783 3.19 10.85 9.57
C ILE A 783 4.62 10.94 10.08
N LEU A 784 5.00 12.09 10.60
CA LEU A 784 6.34 12.34 11.11
C LEU A 784 6.32 12.48 12.64
N ASP A 785 7.38 12.03 13.26
CA ASP A 785 7.67 12.32 14.67
C ASP A 785 8.05 13.81 14.86
N PRO A 786 7.94 14.35 16.06
CA PRO A 786 8.23 15.78 16.34
C PRO A 786 9.63 16.24 15.92
N TYR A 787 10.64 15.39 16.00
CA TYR A 787 11.99 15.72 15.54
C TYR A 787 12.03 15.89 14.02
N SER A 788 11.50 14.93 13.28
CA SER A 788 11.45 14.97 11.82
C SER A 788 10.59 16.12 11.29
N LEU A 789 9.50 16.48 11.98
CA LEU A 789 8.68 17.65 11.63
C LEU A 789 9.51 18.94 11.65
N ILE A 790 10.35 19.16 12.67
CA ILE A 790 11.22 20.35 12.75
C ILE A 790 12.39 20.25 11.76
N LEU A 791 12.96 19.07 11.57
CA LEU A 791 14.07 18.85 10.64
C LEU A 791 13.66 19.24 9.20
N TYR A 792 12.50 18.78 8.76
CA TYR A 792 11.98 19.02 7.40
C TYR A 792 11.17 20.32 7.26
N SER A 793 10.92 21.05 8.36
CA SER A 793 10.13 22.27 8.31
C SER A 793 10.86 23.41 7.59
N THR A 794 10.24 24.02 6.59
CA THR A 794 10.68 25.24 5.94
C THR A 794 10.00 26.49 6.51
N GLU A 795 9.20 26.35 7.57
CA GLU A 795 8.52 27.44 8.25
C GLU A 795 9.54 28.45 8.81
N PRO A 796 9.49 29.74 8.44
CA PRO A 796 10.53 30.71 8.83
C PRO A 796 10.77 30.81 10.33
N SER A 797 9.73 30.66 11.15
CA SER A 797 9.84 30.74 12.61
C SER A 797 10.63 29.55 13.20
N GLU A 798 10.42 28.35 12.68
CA GLU A 798 11.08 27.14 13.10
C GLU A 798 12.50 27.04 12.54
N PHE A 799 12.67 27.37 11.26
CA PHE A 799 13.98 27.42 10.61
C PHE A 799 14.93 28.38 11.34
N ASN A 800 14.47 29.63 11.60
CA ASN A 800 15.27 30.63 12.30
C ASN A 800 15.57 30.24 13.76
N ALA A 801 14.66 29.55 14.45
CA ALA A 801 14.89 29.06 15.82
C ALA A 801 16.02 28.02 15.85
N VAL A 802 16.00 27.05 14.93
CA VAL A 802 17.08 26.05 14.81
C VAL A 802 18.40 26.73 14.44
N GLN A 803 18.40 27.65 13.47
CA GLN A 803 19.61 28.33 13.03
C GLN A 803 20.27 29.13 14.15
N LYS A 804 19.50 29.92 14.94
CA LYS A 804 20.01 30.66 16.08
C LYS A 804 20.68 29.78 17.13
N LEU A 805 20.12 28.59 17.37
CA LEU A 805 20.70 27.63 18.30
C LEU A 805 22.02 27.07 17.77
N CYS A 806 22.09 26.76 16.48
CA CYS A 806 23.33 26.32 15.82
C CYS A 806 24.39 27.43 15.84
N GLU A 807 24.03 28.68 15.58
CA GLU A 807 24.93 29.86 15.68
C GLU A 807 25.45 30.07 17.15
N SER A 808 24.68 29.67 18.15
CA SER A 808 25.12 29.68 19.58
C SER A 808 26.03 28.50 19.95
N GLY A 809 26.38 27.62 19.00
CA GLY A 809 27.33 26.51 19.21
C GLY A 809 26.70 25.14 19.46
N MET A 810 25.36 25.02 19.38
CA MET A 810 24.68 23.70 19.45
C MET A 810 24.86 22.93 18.16
N SER A 811 24.94 21.61 18.26
CA SER A 811 24.86 20.75 17.09
C SER A 811 23.45 20.83 16.44
N MET A 812 23.33 20.47 15.13
CA MET A 812 22.05 20.45 14.42
C MET A 812 21.05 19.52 15.14
N GLU A 813 21.49 18.34 15.58
CA GLU A 813 20.65 17.39 16.29
C GLU A 813 20.10 17.94 17.62
N GLU A 814 20.95 18.60 18.41
CA GLU A 814 20.54 19.20 19.67
C GLU A 814 19.57 20.36 19.48
N ALA A 815 19.83 21.22 18.48
CA ALA A 815 18.99 22.36 18.15
C ALA A 815 17.60 21.92 17.70
N VAL A 816 17.51 20.96 16.75
CA VAL A 816 16.25 20.39 16.29
C VAL A 816 15.49 19.71 17.44
N THR A 817 16.19 18.92 18.28
CA THR A 817 15.57 18.25 19.42
C THR A 817 14.96 19.27 20.40
N LYS A 818 15.66 20.37 20.66
CA LYS A 818 15.18 21.40 21.57
C LYS A 818 13.94 22.11 21.05
N VAL A 819 13.97 22.55 19.79
CA VAL A 819 12.81 23.21 19.15
C VAL A 819 11.62 22.25 19.05
N ALA A 820 11.85 20.95 18.75
CA ALA A 820 10.80 19.93 18.71
C ALA A 820 10.10 19.77 20.07
N LYS A 821 10.87 19.73 21.17
CA LYS A 821 10.31 19.65 22.53
C LYS A 821 9.51 20.91 22.90
N GLU A 822 9.98 22.08 22.50
CA GLU A 822 9.30 23.36 22.80
C GLU A 822 7.97 23.48 22.06
N ARG A 823 7.88 22.98 20.80
CA ARG A 823 6.68 23.09 19.95
C ARG A 823 5.66 21.98 20.18
N TYR A 824 6.12 20.75 20.32
CA TYR A 824 5.27 19.56 20.32
C TYR A 824 5.29 18.79 21.66
N GLY A 825 6.04 19.26 22.65
CA GLY A 825 6.19 18.59 23.94
C GLY A 825 7.16 17.40 23.90
N SER A 826 7.38 16.74 25.04
CA SER A 826 8.17 15.50 25.10
C SER A 826 7.38 14.36 24.44
N ALA A 827 7.84 13.84 23.30
CA ALA A 827 7.29 12.65 22.63
C ALA A 827 7.61 11.36 23.42
#